data_5e97d5b7db7174000d03b12c05fb6a48
#
_entry.id   5e97d5b7db7174000d03b12c05fb6a48
#
_cell.length_a   1.000
_cell.length_b   1.000
_cell.length_c   1.000
_cell.angle_alpha   90.00
_cell.angle_beta   90.00
_cell.angle_gamma   90.00
#
_symmetry.space_group_name_H-M   'P 1'
#
loop_
_entity.id
_entity.type
_entity.pdbx_description
1 polymer ?
#
loop_
_entity_poly.entity_id
_entity_poly.type
_entity_poly.pdbx_seq_one_letter_code
_entity_poly.pdbx_strand_id
1 'polypeptide(L)'
;MLKKIFYGFIVLFLIIIGLLAILIAQVWVTTDKDIAKIKDYRPGVASQILDRKGRLIANIYDKEFRFYARFEEIPPRFVESLLAVEDTLFFEHGGINLDAIMRAMIKNAKSGRYTEGGSTLTQQLVKNMVLTREKTLTRKLKEAIISLRIEKVLSKEEILERYLNQTFFGHGYYGVKTASLGYFKKPLDKLTLKEITMLVALPRAPSFYDPTKNLEFSLSRANDILRRLYSLGWISSNELKSALNEVPIVYNQTSTQNIAPYVVDEVLKQLDQLDGLKTQGYTIKLTIDLDYQRLALESLRFGHQKILEKIAKEKPKTNASDEDEDNLNASMIVTDTSTGKILALVGGIDYKKSAFNRATQAKRQFGSAIKPFVYQIAFDNGYSTTSKIPDTARNFENGNYSKNSAQNHAWHPSNYTRKFLGLVTLQEALSHSLNLATINLSDQLGFEKIYQSLSDMGFKNLPKDLSIVLGSFAISPIDAAEKYSLFSNYGTMLKPMLIESITNQQNEVKTFTPIETKKITSKEQAFLTLSALMDAVENGTGSLARIKGLEIAGKTGTSNNNIDAWFIGFTPTLQSVIWFGRDDNTPIGKGATGGVVSAPVYSYFMRNILAIEPSLKRKFDVPKGLRKEIVDKIPYYSTPNSITPTPKKTDDSEERLLF
;
A
#
# COMPACT_ATOMS: atom_id res chain seq x y z
N MET A 1 71.37 41.97 27.34
CA MET A 1 70.56 40.79 27.60
C MET A 1 69.12 40.95 27.03
N LEU A 2 68.40 42.03 27.28
CA LEU A 2 67.05 42.30 26.80
C LEU A 2 66.90 42.22 25.23
N LYS A 3 67.86 42.81 24.47
CA LYS A 3 67.80 42.75 22.99
C LYS A 3 67.91 41.32 22.44
N LYS A 4 68.72 40.44 23.04
CA LYS A 4 68.82 39.02 22.61
C LYS A 4 67.53 38.24 22.94
N ILE A 5 66.89 38.52 24.07
CA ILE A 5 65.57 37.94 24.45
C ILE A 5 64.51 38.43 23.49
N PHE A 6 64.48 39.71 23.13
CA PHE A 6 63.54 40.29 22.17
C PHE A 6 63.68 39.66 20.76
N TYR A 7 64.92 39.50 20.27
CA TYR A 7 65.16 38.81 18.98
C TYR A 7 64.77 37.33 19.04
N GLY A 8 64.99 36.65 20.19
CA GLY A 8 64.52 35.29 20.40
C GLY A 8 63.00 35.18 20.33
N PHE A 9 62.27 36.13 20.87
CA PHE A 9 60.82 36.19 20.75
C PHE A 9 60.35 36.43 19.34
N ILE A 10 61.02 37.30 18.56
CA ILE A 10 60.69 37.55 17.17
C ILE A 10 60.91 36.27 16.32
N VAL A 11 62.04 35.60 16.52
CA VAL A 11 62.36 34.36 15.79
C VAL A 11 61.34 33.25 16.12
N LEU A 12 61.04 33.09 17.41
CA LEU A 12 59.99 32.10 17.83
C LEU A 12 58.62 32.45 17.23
N PHE A 13 58.24 33.73 17.23
CA PHE A 13 57.00 34.21 16.61
C PHE A 13 56.94 33.94 15.13
N LEU A 14 58.03 34.18 14.40
CA LEU A 14 58.12 33.88 12.95
C LEU A 14 58.07 32.38 12.66
N ILE A 15 58.71 31.56 13.51
CA ILE A 15 58.59 30.08 13.39
C ILE A 15 57.16 29.64 13.61
N ILE A 16 56.47 30.15 14.60
CA ILE A 16 55.05 29.84 14.87
C ILE A 16 54.16 30.25 13.71
N ILE A 17 54.40 31.46 13.14
CA ILE A 17 53.66 31.91 11.93
C ILE A 17 53.94 31.00 10.75
N GLY A 18 55.22 30.61 10.54
CA GLY A 18 55.60 29.68 9.44
C GLY A 18 54.93 28.31 9.58
N LEU A 19 54.94 27.73 10.77
CA LEU A 19 54.24 26.46 11.06
C LEU A 19 52.74 26.58 10.86
N LEU A 20 52.13 27.69 11.30
CA LEU A 20 50.71 27.96 11.09
C LEU A 20 50.36 28.10 9.60
N ALA A 21 51.22 28.80 8.82
CA ALA A 21 51.05 28.96 7.37
C ALA A 21 51.13 27.62 6.65
N ILE A 22 52.09 26.76 7.05
CA ILE A 22 52.20 25.39 6.48
C ILE A 22 50.95 24.57 6.81
N LEU A 23 50.48 24.63 8.05
CA LEU A 23 49.25 23.93 8.48
C LEU A 23 48.02 24.43 7.71
N ILE A 24 47.89 25.75 7.52
CA ILE A 24 46.81 26.33 6.71
C ILE A 24 46.89 25.86 5.27
N ALA A 25 48.06 25.88 4.65
CA ALA A 25 48.27 25.43 3.28
C ALA A 25 47.94 23.94 3.12
N GLN A 26 48.40 23.12 4.06
CA GLN A 26 48.08 21.68 4.07
C GLN A 26 46.58 21.41 4.19
N VAL A 27 45.88 22.09 5.11
CA VAL A 27 44.42 21.99 5.26
C VAL A 27 43.74 22.51 3.98
N TRP A 28 44.20 23.60 3.40
CA TRP A 28 43.61 24.17 2.18
C TRP A 28 43.59 23.19 1.02
N VAL A 29 44.66 22.47 0.78
CA VAL A 29 44.77 21.48 -0.31
C VAL A 29 43.90 20.26 -0.04
N THR A 30 43.74 19.85 1.22
CA THR A 30 42.95 18.65 1.59
C THR A 30 41.44 18.88 1.61
N THR A 31 40.95 20.14 1.49
CA THR A 31 39.52 20.46 1.66
C THR A 31 38.71 20.48 0.35
N ASP A 32 39.33 20.26 -0.82
CA ASP A 32 38.60 20.30 -2.10
C ASP A 32 37.46 19.28 -2.19
N LYS A 33 37.68 18.06 -1.70
CA LYS A 33 36.63 17.01 -1.65
C LYS A 33 35.48 17.41 -0.73
N ASP A 34 35.78 18.06 0.40
CA ASP A 34 34.77 18.51 1.35
C ASP A 34 33.93 19.65 0.76
N ILE A 35 34.52 20.55 -0.01
CA ILE A 35 33.83 21.64 -0.72
C ILE A 35 32.93 21.07 -1.80
N ALA A 36 33.44 20.14 -2.62
CA ALA A 36 32.63 19.46 -3.64
C ALA A 36 31.39 18.76 -3.03
N LYS A 37 31.58 18.07 -1.90
CA LYS A 37 30.48 17.41 -1.19
C LYS A 37 29.39 18.39 -0.71
N ILE A 38 29.77 19.60 -0.28
CA ILE A 38 28.80 20.62 0.13
C ILE A 38 28.17 21.29 -1.10
N LYS A 39 28.97 21.60 -2.12
CA LYS A 39 28.51 22.23 -3.36
C LYS A 39 27.50 21.35 -4.09
N ASP A 40 27.82 20.07 -4.27
CA ASP A 40 27.03 19.09 -5.00
C ASP A 40 26.06 18.34 -4.08
N TYR A 41 25.68 18.97 -2.98
CA TYR A 41 24.79 18.38 -1.98
C TYR A 41 23.45 17.94 -2.58
N ARG A 42 23.24 16.62 -2.59
CA ARG A 42 21.98 15.99 -2.98
C ARG A 42 21.57 14.99 -1.89
N PRO A 43 20.83 15.43 -0.88
CA PRO A 43 20.40 14.54 0.17
C PRO A 43 19.36 13.54 -0.35
N GLY A 44 19.33 12.37 0.26
CA GLY A 44 18.23 11.45 0.02
C GLY A 44 16.91 12.08 0.46
N VAL A 45 15.93 12.06 -0.43
CA VAL A 45 14.58 12.58 -0.20
C VAL A 45 13.60 11.40 -0.14
N ALA A 46 12.72 11.41 0.85
CA ALA A 46 11.72 10.38 1.02
C ALA A 46 10.69 10.42 -0.11
N SER A 47 10.34 9.24 -0.62
CA SER A 47 9.21 9.09 -1.53
C SER A 47 7.91 8.92 -0.75
N GLN A 48 6.79 9.32 -1.35
CA GLN A 48 5.46 9.23 -0.76
C GLN A 48 4.57 8.29 -1.56
N ILE A 49 3.84 7.45 -0.85
CA ILE A 49 2.76 6.63 -1.43
C ILE A 49 1.44 7.26 -1.02
N LEU A 50 0.66 7.65 -2.02
CA LEU A 50 -0.64 8.30 -1.86
C LEU A 50 -1.77 7.41 -2.38
N ASP A 51 -2.95 7.53 -1.78
CA ASP A 51 -4.16 6.91 -2.31
C ASP A 51 -4.71 7.68 -3.54
N ARG A 52 -5.77 7.16 -4.14
CA ARG A 52 -6.41 7.78 -5.32
C ARG A 52 -6.92 9.20 -5.07
N LYS A 53 -7.22 9.56 -3.80
CA LYS A 53 -7.68 10.88 -3.36
C LYS A 53 -6.53 11.80 -2.91
N GLY A 54 -5.26 11.34 -3.03
CA GLY A 54 -4.07 12.10 -2.62
C GLY A 54 -3.76 12.02 -1.12
N ARG A 55 -4.41 11.14 -0.35
CA ARG A 55 -4.14 10.94 1.07
C ARG A 55 -2.91 10.05 1.26
N LEU A 56 -2.05 10.40 2.23
CA LEU A 56 -0.82 9.67 2.51
C LEU A 56 -1.10 8.26 3.05
N ILE A 57 -0.51 7.26 2.40
CA ILE A 57 -0.48 5.86 2.85
C ILE A 57 0.79 5.59 3.64
N ALA A 58 1.96 5.93 3.06
CA ALA A 58 3.26 5.72 3.69
C ALA A 58 4.33 6.64 3.10
N ASN A 59 5.40 6.86 3.88
CA ASN A 59 6.65 7.45 3.41
C ASN A 59 7.70 6.35 3.25
N ILE A 60 8.46 6.40 2.15
CA ILE A 60 9.53 5.44 1.83
C ILE A 60 10.86 6.19 1.83
N TYR A 61 11.79 5.78 2.68
CA TYR A 61 13.11 6.40 2.81
C TYR A 61 14.17 5.36 3.25
N ASP A 62 15.45 5.70 3.13
CA ASP A 62 16.54 4.81 3.54
C ASP A 62 16.92 5.03 5.02
N LYS A 63 17.75 6.04 5.30
CA LYS A 63 18.28 6.30 6.67
C LYS A 63 17.67 7.51 7.32
N GLU A 64 17.41 8.55 6.56
CA GLU A 64 16.96 9.86 7.04
C GLU A 64 15.62 10.21 6.40
N PHE A 65 14.63 10.45 7.23
CA PHE A 65 13.33 10.91 6.77
C PHE A 65 13.41 12.40 6.44
N ARG A 66 13.41 12.73 5.15
CA ARG A 66 13.59 14.10 4.67
C ARG A 66 12.70 14.39 3.46
N PHE A 67 12.04 15.56 3.52
CA PHE A 67 11.50 16.27 2.37
C PHE A 67 12.37 17.50 2.10
N TYR A 68 12.76 17.70 0.85
CA TYR A 68 13.59 18.83 0.47
C TYR A 68 12.75 20.09 0.34
N ALA A 69 13.25 21.22 0.86
CA ALA A 69 12.69 22.55 0.65
C ALA A 69 13.67 23.38 -0.20
N ARG A 70 13.23 23.92 -1.32
CA ARG A 70 13.99 24.93 -2.05
C ARG A 70 13.95 26.23 -1.25
N PHE A 71 14.92 27.13 -1.46
CA PHE A 71 14.99 28.38 -0.72
C PHE A 71 13.70 29.20 -0.85
N GLU A 72 13.11 29.24 -2.05
CA GLU A 72 11.86 29.98 -2.34
C GLU A 72 10.62 29.44 -1.58
N GLU A 73 10.68 28.19 -1.15
CA GLU A 73 9.61 27.58 -0.32
C GLU A 73 9.74 27.96 1.17
N ILE A 74 10.89 28.54 1.59
CA ILE A 74 11.17 28.87 3.00
C ILE A 74 10.63 30.28 3.29
N PRO A 75 9.68 30.45 4.22
CA PRO A 75 9.14 31.77 4.52
C PRO A 75 10.23 32.74 5.01
N PRO A 76 10.21 34.00 4.59
CA PRO A 76 11.17 35.02 5.07
C PRO A 76 11.21 35.12 6.60
N ARG A 77 10.07 35.00 7.27
CA ARG A 77 9.98 34.97 8.75
C ARG A 77 10.73 33.81 9.38
N PHE A 78 10.89 32.68 8.67
CA PHE A 78 11.70 31.57 9.15
C PHE A 78 13.19 31.92 9.12
N VAL A 79 13.65 32.50 8.02
CA VAL A 79 15.04 32.95 7.87
C VAL A 79 15.37 34.01 8.90
N GLU A 80 14.56 35.05 9.06
CA GLU A 80 14.71 36.10 10.08
C GLU A 80 14.80 35.49 11.49
N SER A 81 13.89 34.57 11.83
CA SER A 81 13.88 33.93 13.15
C SER A 81 15.15 33.11 13.42
N LEU A 82 15.64 32.40 12.41
CA LEU A 82 16.89 31.66 12.48
C LEU A 82 18.10 32.59 12.67
N LEU A 83 18.20 33.65 11.86
CA LEU A 83 19.29 34.60 11.92
C LEU A 83 19.32 35.37 13.23
N ALA A 84 18.18 35.73 13.81
CA ALA A 84 18.08 36.44 15.08
C ALA A 84 18.75 35.67 16.22
N VAL A 85 18.81 34.34 16.14
CA VAL A 85 19.33 33.47 17.20
C VAL A 85 20.71 32.92 16.91
N GLU A 86 20.94 32.53 15.68
CA GLU A 86 22.16 31.77 15.29
C GLU A 86 23.25 32.68 14.71
N ASP A 87 22.88 33.67 13.86
CA ASP A 87 23.86 34.46 13.12
C ASP A 87 23.27 35.77 12.59
N THR A 88 23.13 36.77 13.45
CA THR A 88 22.44 38.04 13.13
C THR A 88 23.09 38.82 11.96
N LEU A 89 24.40 38.66 11.74
CA LEU A 89 25.17 39.33 10.69
C LEU A 89 25.50 38.38 9.51
N PHE A 90 24.70 37.32 9.31
CA PHE A 90 24.97 36.30 8.31
C PHE A 90 25.20 36.85 6.90
N PHE A 91 24.43 37.85 6.49
CA PHE A 91 24.56 38.46 5.15
C PHE A 91 25.75 39.43 5.03
N GLU A 92 26.42 39.78 6.14
CA GLU A 92 27.46 40.79 6.16
C GLU A 92 28.88 40.17 6.14
N HIS A 93 29.07 38.97 6.70
CA HIS A 93 30.37 38.31 6.79
C HIS A 93 30.60 37.26 5.67
N GLY A 94 31.86 36.91 5.39
CA GLY A 94 32.26 35.91 4.40
C GLY A 94 32.58 34.53 5.00
N GLY A 95 31.69 33.97 5.85
CA GLY A 95 31.81 32.61 6.42
C GLY A 95 32.31 32.57 7.87
N ILE A 96 33.03 33.59 8.33
CA ILE A 96 33.47 33.74 9.73
C ILE A 96 33.07 35.13 10.21
N ASN A 97 32.55 35.21 11.43
CA ASN A 97 32.21 36.48 12.10
C ASN A 97 33.19 36.73 13.23
N LEU A 98 34.20 37.57 12.98
CA LEU A 98 35.25 37.89 13.95
C LEU A 98 34.69 38.64 15.14
N ASP A 99 33.72 39.54 14.95
CA ASP A 99 33.10 40.31 16.04
C ASP A 99 32.33 39.41 16.99
N ALA A 100 31.61 38.42 16.44
CA ALA A 100 30.91 37.41 17.23
C ALA A 100 31.88 36.52 18.02
N ILE A 101 33.02 36.17 17.45
CA ILE A 101 34.07 35.38 18.11
C ILE A 101 34.66 36.19 19.28
N MET A 102 35.04 37.47 19.04
CA MET A 102 35.60 38.35 20.08
C MET A 102 34.59 38.59 21.20
N ARG A 103 33.35 38.90 20.86
CA ARG A 103 32.26 39.08 21.85
C ARG A 103 32.06 37.81 22.70
N ALA A 104 32.00 36.64 22.09
CA ALA A 104 31.88 35.36 22.77
C ALA A 104 33.07 35.08 23.71
N MET A 105 34.30 35.37 23.26
CA MET A 105 35.51 35.21 24.10
C MET A 105 35.47 36.10 25.34
N ILE A 106 35.13 37.38 25.19
CA ILE A 106 35.03 38.34 26.32
C ILE A 106 33.95 37.90 27.30
N LYS A 107 32.78 37.50 26.81
CA LYS A 107 31.66 37.09 27.65
C LYS A 107 31.94 35.79 28.41
N ASN A 108 32.54 34.80 27.74
CA ASN A 108 32.93 33.54 28.36
C ASN A 108 34.05 33.74 29.41
N ALA A 109 35.03 34.60 29.12
CA ALA A 109 36.08 34.95 30.07
C ALA A 109 35.50 35.65 31.33
N LYS A 110 34.56 36.59 31.14
CA LYS A 110 33.88 37.28 32.26
C LYS A 110 33.00 36.36 33.10
N SER A 111 32.35 35.39 32.50
CA SER A 111 31.44 34.46 33.20
C SER A 111 32.13 33.24 33.80
N GLY A 112 33.40 33.00 33.49
CA GLY A 112 34.16 31.81 33.92
C GLY A 112 33.63 30.48 33.34
N ARG A 113 32.67 30.53 32.41
CA ARG A 113 32.03 29.35 31.80
C ARG A 113 31.64 29.65 30.35
N TYR A 114 31.42 28.57 29.56
CA TYR A 114 31.00 28.71 28.19
C TYR A 114 29.52 29.11 28.11
N THR A 115 29.24 30.38 27.86
CA THR A 115 27.88 30.95 27.84
C THR A 115 27.42 31.34 26.45
N GLU A 116 28.35 31.68 25.53
CA GLU A 116 28.04 32.13 24.17
C GLU A 116 28.98 31.51 23.17
N GLY A 117 28.45 31.10 22.02
CA GLY A 117 29.19 30.59 20.85
C GLY A 117 29.33 31.68 19.79
N GLY A 118 30.48 31.72 19.09
CA GLY A 118 30.74 32.62 17.97
C GLY A 118 30.81 31.91 16.61
N SER A 119 30.19 30.76 16.46
CA SER A 119 30.19 30.03 15.17
C SER A 119 29.06 30.51 14.28
N THR A 120 29.35 30.78 13.01
CA THR A 120 28.37 31.20 11.99
C THR A 120 27.52 30.01 11.50
N LEU A 121 26.41 30.28 10.80
CA LEU A 121 25.59 29.27 10.13
C LEU A 121 26.39 28.48 9.09
N THR A 122 27.29 29.15 8.34
CA THR A 122 28.19 28.48 7.38
C THR A 122 29.11 27.49 8.10
N GLN A 123 29.68 27.86 9.24
CA GLN A 123 30.50 26.95 10.04
C GLN A 123 29.69 25.77 10.60
N GLN A 124 28.44 26.00 10.98
CA GLN A 124 27.55 24.93 11.44
C GLN A 124 27.21 23.97 10.29
N LEU A 125 26.93 24.48 9.08
CA LEU A 125 26.72 23.66 7.88
C LEU A 125 27.94 22.77 7.60
N VAL A 126 29.13 23.36 7.55
CA VAL A 126 30.41 22.63 7.30
C VAL A 126 30.62 21.55 8.37
N LYS A 127 30.43 21.89 9.64
CA LYS A 127 30.54 20.93 10.75
C LYS A 127 29.59 19.75 10.57
N ASN A 128 28.35 20.00 10.21
CA ASN A 128 27.31 18.97 10.13
C ASN A 128 27.46 18.06 8.90
N MET A 129 28.00 18.56 7.79
CA MET A 129 28.09 17.82 6.53
C MET A 129 29.39 17.04 6.33
N VAL A 130 30.52 17.59 6.78
CA VAL A 130 31.83 17.07 6.36
C VAL A 130 32.81 16.79 7.49
N LEU A 131 32.57 17.31 8.71
CA LEU A 131 33.49 17.14 9.81
C LEU A 131 33.07 16.04 10.80
N THR A 132 34.06 15.43 11.45
CA THR A 132 33.84 14.45 12.52
C THR A 132 33.38 15.13 13.83
N ARG A 133 32.84 14.35 14.74
CA ARG A 133 32.38 14.86 16.07
C ARG A 133 33.50 15.18 17.04
N GLU A 134 34.77 14.98 16.66
CA GLU A 134 35.93 15.28 17.51
C GLU A 134 36.06 16.77 17.81
N LYS A 135 36.47 17.11 19.04
CA LYS A 135 36.65 18.49 19.49
C LYS A 135 38.14 18.84 19.49
N THR A 136 38.74 19.01 18.30
CA THR A 136 40.16 19.39 18.15
C THR A 136 40.32 20.79 17.55
N LEU A 137 41.44 21.46 17.83
CA LEU A 137 41.78 22.76 17.22
C LEU A 137 41.92 22.61 15.70
N THR A 138 42.57 21.54 15.25
CA THR A 138 42.74 21.24 13.81
C THR A 138 41.41 21.14 13.10
N ARG A 139 40.44 20.45 13.69
CA ARG A 139 39.06 20.36 13.14
C ARG A 139 38.43 21.76 13.07
N LYS A 140 38.61 22.62 14.11
CA LYS A 140 38.04 23.98 14.10
C LYS A 140 38.69 24.87 13.06
N LEU A 141 40.02 24.73 12.83
CA LEU A 141 40.70 25.39 11.74
C LEU A 141 40.21 24.95 10.37
N LYS A 142 40.03 23.63 10.19
CA LYS A 142 39.44 23.05 8.97
C LYS A 142 38.04 23.59 8.71
N GLU A 143 37.17 23.64 9.75
CA GLU A 143 35.86 24.25 9.69
C GLU A 143 35.90 25.69 9.19
N ALA A 144 36.79 26.51 9.75
CA ALA A 144 36.94 27.91 9.37
C ALA A 144 37.42 28.08 7.90
N ILE A 145 38.42 27.31 7.48
CA ILE A 145 38.94 27.37 6.10
C ILE A 145 37.85 26.93 5.10
N ILE A 146 37.15 25.82 5.34
CA ILE A 146 36.08 25.39 4.45
C ILE A 146 34.96 26.42 4.41
N SER A 147 34.58 27.03 5.55
CA SER A 147 33.54 28.07 5.58
C SER A 147 33.90 29.29 4.72
N LEU A 148 35.14 29.79 4.80
CA LEU A 148 35.60 30.87 3.95
C LEU A 148 35.61 30.52 2.44
N ARG A 149 35.88 29.26 2.14
CA ARG A 149 35.92 28.78 0.73
C ARG A 149 34.51 28.54 0.18
N ILE A 150 33.59 28.02 0.98
CA ILE A 150 32.21 27.78 0.60
C ILE A 150 31.49 29.09 0.26
N GLU A 151 31.68 30.13 1.02
CA GLU A 151 31.08 31.46 0.78
C GLU A 151 31.59 32.14 -0.53
N LYS A 152 32.66 31.60 -1.13
CA LYS A 152 33.14 32.04 -2.46
C LYS A 152 32.47 31.29 -3.62
N VAL A 153 31.83 30.15 -3.35
CA VAL A 153 31.28 29.26 -4.40
C VAL A 153 29.77 29.05 -4.29
N LEU A 154 29.18 29.38 -3.13
CA LEU A 154 27.73 29.33 -2.91
C LEU A 154 27.22 30.70 -2.49
N SER A 155 26.00 31.04 -2.90
CA SER A 155 25.30 32.21 -2.40
C SER A 155 24.81 32.00 -0.95
N LYS A 156 24.42 33.07 -0.30
CA LYS A 156 23.86 33.03 1.07
C LYS A 156 22.58 32.20 1.13
N GLU A 157 21.75 32.34 0.12
CA GLU A 157 20.50 31.57 -0.05
C GLU A 157 20.80 30.09 -0.21
N GLU A 158 21.77 29.72 -1.04
CA GLU A 158 22.20 28.33 -1.22
C GLU A 158 22.78 27.71 0.06
N ILE A 159 23.47 28.49 0.88
CA ILE A 159 23.99 28.06 2.19
C ILE A 159 22.84 27.81 3.16
N LEU A 160 21.86 28.74 3.23
CA LEU A 160 20.67 28.60 4.06
C LEU A 160 19.83 27.40 3.64
N GLU A 161 19.64 27.21 2.35
CA GLU A 161 18.91 26.05 1.79
C GLU A 161 19.53 24.74 2.27
N ARG A 162 20.86 24.58 2.08
CA ARG A 162 21.58 23.38 2.50
C ARG A 162 21.52 23.19 4.03
N TYR A 163 21.70 24.28 4.78
CA TYR A 163 21.63 24.25 6.23
C TYR A 163 20.28 23.76 6.74
N LEU A 164 19.18 24.35 6.23
CA LEU A 164 17.84 24.02 6.65
C LEU A 164 17.38 22.64 6.19
N ASN A 165 17.92 22.11 5.09
CA ASN A 165 17.64 20.75 4.65
C ASN A 165 18.49 19.68 5.36
N GLN A 166 19.72 20.04 5.82
CA GLN A 166 20.62 19.10 6.52
C GLN A 166 20.36 19.04 8.03
N THR A 167 19.77 20.07 8.60
CA THR A 167 19.59 20.18 10.04
C THR A 167 18.61 19.12 10.57
N PHE A 168 18.98 18.50 11.69
CA PHE A 168 18.13 17.58 12.43
C PHE A 168 17.23 18.36 13.41
N PHE A 169 15.92 18.19 13.27
CA PHE A 169 14.90 18.87 14.06
C PHE A 169 14.27 17.99 15.16
N GLY A 170 14.92 16.90 15.55
CA GLY A 170 14.34 15.95 16.52
C GLY A 170 13.34 14.99 15.87
N HIS A 171 12.82 14.05 16.66
CA HIS A 171 11.76 13.09 16.27
C HIS A 171 12.02 12.32 14.95
N GLY A 172 13.28 12.17 14.55
CA GLY A 172 13.65 11.55 13.25
C GLY A 172 13.52 12.48 12.05
N TYR A 173 13.17 13.76 12.22
CA TYR A 173 12.95 14.70 11.14
C TYR A 173 14.25 15.40 10.73
N TYR A 174 14.66 15.20 9.49
CA TYR A 174 15.74 15.92 8.84
C TYR A 174 15.16 16.94 7.86
N GLY A 175 15.61 18.18 7.97
CA GLY A 175 15.13 19.29 7.15
C GLY A 175 13.86 19.96 7.66
N VAL A 176 13.77 21.25 7.41
CA VAL A 176 12.71 22.15 7.91
C VAL A 176 11.33 21.77 7.40
N LYS A 177 11.22 21.37 6.13
CA LYS A 177 9.94 20.95 5.51
C LYS A 177 9.39 19.69 6.18
N THR A 178 10.27 18.73 6.48
CA THR A 178 9.90 17.51 7.20
C THR A 178 9.42 17.82 8.61
N ALA A 179 10.12 18.72 9.31
CA ALA A 179 9.75 19.12 10.68
C ALA A 179 8.40 19.87 10.71
N SER A 180 8.16 20.77 9.77
CA SER A 180 6.88 21.47 9.61
C SER A 180 5.71 20.50 9.44
N LEU A 181 5.84 19.56 8.49
CA LEU A 181 4.82 18.55 8.23
C LEU A 181 4.66 17.58 9.42
N GLY A 182 5.76 17.21 10.07
CA GLY A 182 5.75 16.26 11.17
C GLY A 182 5.13 16.82 12.46
N TYR A 183 5.56 18.00 12.89
CA TYR A 183 5.08 18.60 14.12
C TYR A 183 3.74 19.31 13.98
N PHE A 184 3.46 19.97 12.85
CA PHE A 184 2.30 20.84 12.70
C PHE A 184 1.32 20.39 11.59
N LYS A 185 1.66 19.40 10.78
CA LYS A 185 0.89 18.97 9.59
C LYS A 185 0.62 20.12 8.61
N LYS A 186 1.53 21.08 8.54
CA LYS A 186 1.40 22.27 7.71
C LYS A 186 2.56 22.36 6.70
N PRO A 187 2.32 22.84 5.47
CA PRO A 187 3.39 23.29 4.60
C PRO A 187 4.05 24.53 5.19
N LEU A 188 5.28 24.84 4.77
CA LEU A 188 6.09 25.91 5.36
C LEU A 188 5.42 27.28 5.31
N ASP A 189 4.72 27.61 4.22
CA ASP A 189 4.02 28.88 3.99
C ASP A 189 2.78 29.10 4.88
N LYS A 190 2.32 28.05 5.57
CA LYS A 190 1.16 28.10 6.49
C LYS A 190 1.55 28.08 7.98
N LEU A 191 2.84 28.08 8.26
CA LEU A 191 3.31 28.16 9.65
C LEU A 191 3.04 29.53 10.25
N THR A 192 2.57 29.55 11.49
CA THR A 192 2.48 30.78 12.30
C THR A 192 3.86 31.21 12.78
N LEU A 193 4.01 32.46 13.22
CA LEU A 193 5.27 32.96 13.78
C LEU A 193 5.68 32.16 15.02
N LYS A 194 4.72 31.72 15.83
CA LYS A 194 4.97 30.86 17.00
C LYS A 194 5.52 29.50 16.58
N GLU A 195 4.88 28.85 15.61
CA GLU A 195 5.31 27.55 15.08
C GLU A 195 6.71 27.64 14.48
N ILE A 196 7.00 28.71 13.74
CA ILE A 196 8.33 29.00 13.18
C ILE A 196 9.39 29.06 14.31
N THR A 197 9.13 29.87 15.36
CA THR A 197 10.10 30.02 16.45
C THR A 197 10.27 28.74 17.26
N MET A 198 9.25 27.89 17.37
CA MET A 198 9.38 26.55 17.95
C MET A 198 10.32 25.66 17.12
N LEU A 199 10.19 25.66 15.78
CA LEU A 199 11.10 24.91 14.90
C LEU A 199 12.53 25.45 14.99
N VAL A 200 12.72 26.77 14.99
CA VAL A 200 14.03 27.42 15.11
C VAL A 200 14.72 27.10 16.46
N ALA A 201 13.96 26.79 17.49
CA ALA A 201 14.52 26.38 18.79
C ALA A 201 15.18 25.00 18.77
N LEU A 202 14.72 24.07 17.89
CA LEU A 202 15.09 22.66 17.91
C LEU A 202 16.58 22.37 17.61
N PRO A 203 17.24 22.97 16.61
CA PRO A 203 18.63 22.63 16.25
C PRO A 203 19.63 22.73 17.39
N ARG A 204 19.38 23.59 18.37
CA ARG A 204 20.25 23.78 19.54
C ARG A 204 20.27 22.56 20.47
N ALA A 205 19.10 21.93 20.70
CA ALA A 205 18.96 20.76 21.55
C ALA A 205 17.69 19.99 21.16
N PRO A 206 17.72 19.23 20.04
CA PRO A 206 16.52 18.67 19.43
C PRO A 206 15.71 17.75 20.35
N SER A 207 16.37 16.96 21.19
CA SER A 207 15.68 16.06 22.13
C SER A 207 15.07 16.80 23.33
N PHE A 208 15.67 17.93 23.72
CA PHE A 208 15.22 18.73 24.88
C PHE A 208 14.04 19.63 24.50
N TYR A 209 14.09 20.27 23.34
CA TYR A 209 13.04 21.16 22.84
C TYR A 209 11.99 20.46 21.99
N ASP A 210 12.00 19.11 21.90
CA ASP A 210 10.99 18.32 21.17
C ASP A 210 9.59 18.62 21.75
N PRO A 211 8.72 19.31 20.99
CA PRO A 211 7.43 19.75 21.51
C PRO A 211 6.44 18.59 21.76
N THR A 212 6.73 17.41 21.23
CA THR A 212 5.92 16.19 21.48
C THR A 212 6.20 15.60 22.87
N LYS A 213 7.34 15.96 23.47
CA LYS A 213 7.79 15.46 24.78
C LYS A 213 7.82 16.56 25.85
N ASN A 214 8.28 17.76 25.48
CA ASN A 214 8.56 18.86 26.38
C ASN A 214 7.95 20.17 25.85
N LEU A 215 6.62 20.22 25.73
CA LEU A 215 5.93 21.36 25.11
C LEU A 215 6.24 22.69 25.84
N GLU A 216 6.25 22.72 27.18
CA GLU A 216 6.52 23.92 27.95
C GLU A 216 7.93 24.50 27.70
N PHE A 217 8.96 23.65 27.65
CA PHE A 217 10.33 24.10 27.34
C PHE A 217 10.44 24.59 25.89
N SER A 218 9.75 23.92 24.95
CA SER A 218 9.67 24.35 23.54
C SER A 218 9.02 25.74 23.44
N LEU A 219 7.86 25.94 24.07
CA LEU A 219 7.15 27.23 24.12
C LEU A 219 7.98 28.31 24.79
N SER A 220 8.62 28.00 25.92
CA SER A 220 9.49 28.97 26.64
C SER A 220 10.63 29.45 25.75
N ARG A 221 11.31 28.52 25.06
CA ARG A 221 12.40 28.87 24.15
C ARG A 221 11.91 29.66 22.93
N ALA A 222 10.75 29.29 22.38
CA ALA A 222 10.11 30.02 21.27
C ALA A 222 9.79 31.48 21.72
N ASN A 223 9.32 31.66 22.97
CA ASN A 223 9.06 32.99 23.54
C ASN A 223 10.33 33.84 23.65
N ASP A 224 11.47 33.22 23.99
CA ASP A 224 12.76 33.93 24.01
C ASP A 224 13.16 34.40 22.62
N ILE A 225 12.92 33.58 21.60
CA ILE A 225 13.20 33.92 20.20
C ILE A 225 12.29 35.06 19.74
N LEU A 226 10.99 35.03 20.06
CA LEU A 226 10.05 36.11 19.79
C LEU A 226 10.48 37.45 20.44
N ARG A 227 10.90 37.43 21.71
CA ARG A 227 11.42 38.63 22.40
C ARG A 227 12.72 39.13 21.74
N ARG A 228 13.57 38.21 21.24
CA ARG A 228 14.78 38.57 20.50
C ARG A 228 14.45 39.26 19.20
N LEU A 229 13.50 38.72 18.39
CA LEU A 229 13.04 39.34 17.18
C LEU A 229 12.51 40.76 17.42
N TYR A 230 11.72 40.93 18.46
CA TYR A 230 11.21 42.25 18.87
C TYR A 230 12.33 43.20 19.28
N SER A 231 13.31 42.73 20.06
CA SER A 231 14.47 43.55 20.48
C SER A 231 15.34 44.00 19.30
N LEU A 232 15.34 43.27 18.19
CA LEU A 232 16.01 43.63 16.95
C LEU A 232 15.18 44.55 16.05
N GLY A 233 13.90 44.81 16.40
CA GLY A 233 12.98 45.60 15.60
C GLY A 233 12.44 44.85 14.38
N TRP A 234 12.60 43.52 14.29
CA TRP A 234 12.20 42.70 13.13
C TRP A 234 10.73 42.26 13.18
N ILE A 235 10.09 42.35 14.35
CA ILE A 235 8.64 42.21 14.53
C ILE A 235 8.05 43.35 15.33
N SER A 236 6.78 43.65 15.09
CA SER A 236 6.02 44.67 15.84
C SER A 236 5.55 44.17 17.20
N SER A 237 5.17 45.10 18.07
CA SER A 237 4.59 44.78 19.40
C SER A 237 3.30 43.95 19.26
N ASN A 238 2.49 44.17 18.21
CA ASN A 238 1.27 43.42 18.00
C ASN A 238 1.55 41.98 17.55
N GLU A 239 2.54 41.77 16.66
CA GLU A 239 2.99 40.43 16.28
C GLU A 239 3.54 39.67 17.47
N LEU A 240 4.37 40.31 18.30
CA LEU A 240 4.91 39.73 19.55
C LEU A 240 3.77 39.29 20.49
N LYS A 241 2.81 40.17 20.78
CA LYS A 241 1.69 39.86 21.68
C LYS A 241 0.84 38.70 21.13
N SER A 242 0.51 38.73 19.85
CA SER A 242 -0.25 37.66 19.22
C SER A 242 0.48 36.32 19.31
N ALA A 243 1.75 36.27 18.92
CA ALA A 243 2.55 35.04 18.95
C ALA A 243 2.81 34.54 20.40
N LEU A 244 2.99 35.42 21.41
CA LEU A 244 3.15 34.97 22.79
C LEU A 244 1.90 34.27 23.35
N ASN A 245 0.70 34.69 22.94
CA ASN A 245 -0.58 34.13 23.40
C ASN A 245 -0.96 32.85 22.64
N GLU A 246 -0.30 32.56 21.53
CA GLU A 246 -0.58 31.37 20.73
C GLU A 246 0.01 30.11 21.38
N VAL A 247 -0.79 29.03 21.43
CA VAL A 247 -0.36 27.68 21.78
C VAL A 247 -0.66 26.75 20.60
N PRO A 248 0.33 26.44 19.75
CA PRO A 248 0.13 25.61 18.58
C PRO A 248 -0.28 24.17 18.95
N ILE A 249 -1.08 23.56 18.08
CA ILE A 249 -1.37 22.12 18.16
C ILE A 249 -0.17 21.35 17.63
N VAL A 250 0.40 20.51 18.48
CA VAL A 250 1.54 19.65 18.13
C VAL A 250 1.08 18.23 17.93
N TYR A 251 1.50 17.62 16.82
CA TYR A 251 1.19 16.24 16.47
C TYR A 251 2.36 15.32 16.82
N ASN A 252 2.05 14.22 17.47
CA ASN A 252 3.01 13.15 17.76
C ASN A 252 2.79 12.00 16.77
N GLN A 253 3.05 12.23 15.49
CA GLN A 253 2.97 11.19 14.48
C GLN A 253 4.36 10.74 14.08
N THR A 254 4.62 9.44 14.22
CA THR A 254 5.86 8.86 13.72
C THR A 254 5.90 8.97 12.18
N SER A 255 7.03 9.37 11.65
CA SER A 255 7.33 9.41 10.21
C SER A 255 7.11 8.05 9.49
N THR A 256 6.95 6.99 10.26
CA THR A 256 6.81 5.60 9.82
C THR A 256 5.35 5.14 9.74
N GLN A 257 4.37 6.06 9.71
CA GLN A 257 2.97 5.65 9.58
C GLN A 257 2.77 4.92 8.25
N ASN A 258 2.52 3.61 8.34
CA ASN A 258 2.14 2.75 7.24
C ASN A 258 0.71 2.24 7.51
N ILE A 259 -0.27 2.88 6.86
CA ILE A 259 -1.70 2.62 7.11
C ILE A 259 -2.14 1.32 6.43
N ALA A 260 -1.46 0.93 5.35
CA ALA A 260 -1.80 -0.24 4.54
C ALA A 260 -0.54 -1.04 4.19
N PRO A 261 0.06 -1.75 5.17
CA PRO A 261 1.38 -2.35 4.99
C PRO A 261 1.45 -3.40 3.87
N TYR A 262 0.45 -4.24 3.68
CA TYR A 262 0.40 -5.18 2.54
C TYR A 262 0.40 -4.48 1.18
N VAL A 263 -0.24 -3.30 1.09
CA VAL A 263 -0.23 -2.47 -0.12
C VAL A 263 1.16 -1.91 -0.37
N VAL A 264 1.80 -1.38 0.68
CA VAL A 264 3.15 -0.81 0.60
C VAL A 264 4.16 -1.87 0.16
N ASP A 265 4.13 -3.07 0.74
CA ASP A 265 5.02 -4.16 0.35
C ASP A 265 4.83 -4.56 -1.13
N GLU A 266 3.57 -4.61 -1.60
CA GLU A 266 3.29 -4.91 -3.00
C GLU A 266 3.79 -3.80 -3.93
N VAL A 267 3.67 -2.53 -3.56
CA VAL A 267 4.23 -1.39 -4.30
C VAL A 267 5.76 -1.47 -4.36
N LEU A 268 6.41 -1.73 -3.23
CA LEU A 268 7.87 -1.89 -3.17
C LEU A 268 8.36 -3.02 -4.07
N LYS A 269 7.61 -4.13 -4.11
CA LYS A 269 7.89 -5.27 -4.98
C LYS A 269 7.71 -4.93 -6.47
N GLN A 270 6.65 -4.20 -6.82
CA GLN A 270 6.40 -3.79 -8.21
C GLN A 270 7.39 -2.73 -8.71
N LEU A 271 7.99 -1.96 -7.81
CA LEU A 271 8.94 -0.88 -8.09
C LEU A 271 10.38 -1.22 -7.66
N ASP A 272 10.73 -2.48 -7.49
CA ASP A 272 12.06 -2.92 -7.06
C ASP A 272 13.18 -2.51 -8.04
N GLN A 273 12.85 -2.35 -9.32
CA GLN A 273 13.76 -1.89 -10.38
C GLN A 273 13.80 -0.36 -10.54
N LEU A 274 13.04 0.40 -9.74
CA LEU A 274 13.04 1.86 -9.82
C LEU A 274 14.21 2.42 -9.00
N ASP A 275 15.24 2.89 -9.71
CA ASP A 275 16.41 3.48 -9.07
C ASP A 275 16.02 4.66 -8.17
N GLY A 276 16.62 4.69 -6.99
CA GLY A 276 16.41 5.79 -6.06
C GLY A 276 15.01 5.87 -5.43
N LEU A 277 14.21 4.80 -5.47
CA LEU A 277 12.87 4.77 -4.87
C LEU A 277 12.84 5.32 -3.42
N LYS A 278 13.89 5.11 -2.64
CA LYS A 278 14.01 5.55 -1.24
C LYS A 278 14.72 6.89 -1.05
N THR A 279 15.26 7.47 -2.13
CA THR A 279 16.19 8.61 -2.02
C THR A 279 15.96 9.73 -3.03
N GLN A 280 15.12 9.53 -4.04
CA GLN A 280 14.86 10.52 -5.09
C GLN A 280 13.52 11.23 -4.98
N GLY A 281 12.75 11.02 -3.90
CA GLY A 281 11.56 11.79 -3.59
C GLY A 281 10.42 11.63 -4.59
N TYR A 282 10.13 10.40 -5.00
CA TYR A 282 8.99 10.11 -5.86
C TYR A 282 7.66 10.30 -5.13
N THR A 283 6.66 10.78 -5.85
CA THR A 283 5.26 10.69 -5.45
C THR A 283 4.58 9.56 -6.23
N ILE A 284 4.19 8.50 -5.53
CA ILE A 284 3.57 7.30 -6.10
C ILE A 284 2.09 7.34 -5.77
N LYS A 285 1.25 7.59 -6.78
CA LYS A 285 -0.20 7.60 -6.62
C LYS A 285 -0.75 6.22 -6.94
N LEU A 286 -1.50 5.66 -6.00
CA LEU A 286 -2.13 4.36 -6.13
C LEU A 286 -3.60 4.49 -6.54
N THR A 287 -4.16 3.36 -6.97
CA THR A 287 -5.59 3.20 -7.22
C THR A 287 -6.38 2.94 -5.93
N ILE A 288 -5.70 2.61 -4.83
CA ILE A 288 -6.28 2.32 -3.51
C ILE A 288 -7.13 3.50 -3.02
N ASP A 289 -8.28 3.21 -2.44
CA ASP A 289 -9.08 4.12 -1.64
C ASP A 289 -8.95 3.76 -0.17
N LEU A 290 -8.41 4.65 0.66
CA LEU A 290 -8.20 4.37 2.08
C LEU A 290 -9.48 4.05 2.86
N ASP A 291 -10.64 4.56 2.42
CA ASP A 291 -11.91 4.22 3.06
C ASP A 291 -12.30 2.78 2.73
N TYR A 292 -12.13 2.35 1.47
CA TYR A 292 -12.36 0.96 1.06
C TYR A 292 -11.36 0.01 1.72
N GLN A 293 -10.09 0.42 1.79
CA GLN A 293 -9.02 -0.36 2.44
C GLN A 293 -9.34 -0.63 3.91
N ARG A 294 -9.77 0.39 4.63
CA ARG A 294 -10.19 0.28 6.05
C ARG A 294 -11.40 -0.65 6.19
N LEU A 295 -12.44 -0.42 5.40
CA LEU A 295 -13.67 -1.23 5.44
C LEU A 295 -13.41 -2.69 5.04
N ALA A 296 -12.50 -2.95 4.09
CA ALA A 296 -12.11 -4.31 3.73
C ALA A 296 -11.44 -5.05 4.90
N LEU A 297 -10.50 -4.40 5.61
CA LEU A 297 -9.87 -4.98 6.79
C LEU A 297 -10.86 -5.21 7.94
N GLU A 298 -11.73 -4.24 8.20
CA GLU A 298 -12.79 -4.35 9.22
C GLU A 298 -13.75 -5.51 8.90
N SER A 299 -14.11 -5.67 7.63
CA SER A 299 -14.99 -6.77 7.18
C SER A 299 -14.33 -8.14 7.35
N LEU A 300 -13.05 -8.27 7.03
CA LEU A 300 -12.31 -9.51 7.28
C LEU A 300 -12.22 -9.83 8.78
N ARG A 301 -11.96 -8.84 9.62
CA ARG A 301 -11.92 -9.01 11.08
C ARG A 301 -13.27 -9.43 11.64
N PHE A 302 -14.37 -8.84 11.14
CA PHE A 302 -15.72 -9.27 11.47
C PHE A 302 -15.93 -10.76 11.14
N GLY A 303 -15.57 -11.20 9.93
CA GLY A 303 -15.68 -12.61 9.54
C GLY A 303 -14.81 -13.53 10.37
N HIS A 304 -13.55 -13.15 10.59
CA HIS A 304 -12.60 -13.89 11.40
C HIS A 304 -13.12 -14.13 12.81
N GLN A 305 -13.61 -13.08 13.48
CA GLN A 305 -14.20 -13.18 14.81
C GLN A 305 -15.39 -14.13 14.84
N LYS A 306 -16.28 -14.06 13.82
CA LYS A 306 -17.45 -14.95 13.73
C LYS A 306 -17.07 -16.42 13.59
N ILE A 307 -16.00 -16.71 12.86
CA ILE A 307 -15.48 -18.08 12.72
C ILE A 307 -14.93 -18.56 14.06
N LEU A 308 -14.11 -17.75 14.73
CA LEU A 308 -13.55 -18.11 16.05
C LEU A 308 -14.65 -18.35 17.10
N GLU A 309 -15.69 -17.49 17.14
CA GLU A 309 -16.85 -17.67 18.01
C GLU A 309 -17.57 -19.01 17.76
N LYS A 310 -17.65 -19.44 16.49
CA LYS A 310 -18.24 -20.73 16.11
C LYS A 310 -17.37 -21.90 16.54
N ILE A 311 -16.06 -21.83 16.26
CA ILE A 311 -15.10 -22.86 16.66
C ILE A 311 -15.09 -23.05 18.18
N ALA A 312 -15.09 -21.96 18.94
CA ALA A 312 -15.11 -21.98 20.40
C ALA A 312 -16.40 -22.64 20.97
N LYS A 313 -17.53 -22.52 20.28
CA LYS A 313 -18.79 -23.21 20.68
C LYS A 313 -18.77 -24.71 20.38
N GLU A 314 -18.01 -25.13 19.37
CA GLU A 314 -17.95 -26.54 18.94
C GLU A 314 -16.88 -27.34 19.70
N LYS A 315 -15.85 -26.66 20.30
CA LYS A 315 -14.80 -27.31 21.11
C LYS A 315 -15.18 -27.41 22.61
N PRO A 316 -14.85 -28.50 23.30
CA PRO A 316 -14.94 -28.54 24.77
C PRO A 316 -14.05 -27.45 25.38
N LYS A 317 -14.49 -26.82 26.48
CA LYS A 317 -13.86 -25.67 27.16
C LYS A 317 -12.37 -25.84 27.56
N THR A 318 -11.83 -27.03 27.44
CA THR A 318 -10.47 -27.39 27.87
C THR A 318 -9.39 -27.24 26.76
N ASN A 319 -9.75 -27.05 25.49
CA ASN A 319 -8.81 -27.14 24.35
C ASN A 319 -8.91 -25.99 23.33
N ALA A 320 -9.42 -24.83 23.72
CA ALA A 320 -9.24 -23.64 22.87
C ALA A 320 -7.81 -23.12 23.07
N SER A 321 -6.90 -23.50 22.19
CA SER A 321 -5.51 -23.00 22.21
C SER A 321 -5.38 -21.70 21.40
N ASP A 322 -4.50 -20.81 21.81
CA ASP A 322 -4.12 -19.60 21.07
C ASP A 322 -3.65 -19.92 19.64
N GLU A 323 -3.21 -21.16 19.37
CA GLU A 323 -2.82 -21.64 18.04
C GLU A 323 -3.96 -21.64 17.01
N ASP A 324 -5.22 -21.82 17.44
CA ASP A 324 -6.39 -21.78 16.52
C ASP A 324 -6.63 -20.37 16.00
N GLU A 325 -6.34 -19.36 16.81
CA GLU A 325 -6.50 -17.95 16.45
C GLU A 325 -5.39 -17.50 15.50
N ASP A 326 -4.16 -17.93 15.74
CA ASP A 326 -2.98 -17.48 14.99
C ASP A 326 -2.89 -18.04 13.57
N ASN A 327 -3.40 -19.26 13.32
CA ASN A 327 -3.35 -19.91 12.01
C ASN A 327 -4.51 -19.58 11.07
N LEU A 328 -5.67 -19.15 11.60
CA LEU A 328 -6.80 -18.75 10.78
C LEU A 328 -6.56 -17.37 10.18
N ASN A 329 -6.61 -17.28 8.86
CA ASN A 329 -6.34 -16.04 8.15
C ASN A 329 -7.33 -15.79 7.02
N ALA A 330 -7.21 -14.62 6.39
CA ALA A 330 -8.07 -14.22 5.30
C ALA A 330 -7.36 -13.25 4.35
N SER A 331 -7.93 -13.07 3.17
CA SER A 331 -7.54 -11.99 2.27
C SER A 331 -8.75 -11.42 1.53
N MET A 332 -8.64 -10.16 1.13
CA MET A 332 -9.65 -9.48 0.34
C MET A 332 -9.01 -8.55 -0.68
N ILE A 333 -9.47 -8.65 -1.91
CA ILE A 333 -9.13 -7.73 -2.99
C ILE A 333 -10.43 -7.13 -3.51
N VAL A 334 -10.47 -5.81 -3.63
CA VAL A 334 -11.60 -5.08 -4.23
C VAL A 334 -11.11 -4.38 -5.47
N THR A 335 -11.78 -4.61 -6.60
CA THR A 335 -11.45 -3.97 -7.88
C THR A 335 -12.64 -3.23 -8.46
N ASP A 336 -12.37 -2.19 -9.22
CA ASP A 336 -13.34 -1.54 -10.11
C ASP A 336 -13.60 -2.46 -11.31
N THR A 337 -14.88 -2.73 -11.61
CA THR A 337 -15.27 -3.71 -12.64
C THR A 337 -14.97 -3.27 -14.07
N SER A 338 -14.86 -1.95 -14.30
CA SER A 338 -14.65 -1.38 -15.63
C SER A 338 -13.19 -1.18 -15.99
N THR A 339 -12.32 -1.04 -14.97
CA THR A 339 -10.91 -0.69 -15.16
C THR A 339 -9.93 -1.69 -14.56
N GLY A 340 -10.37 -2.58 -13.68
CA GLY A 340 -9.47 -3.48 -12.93
C GLY A 340 -8.63 -2.76 -11.88
N LYS A 341 -8.85 -1.45 -11.60
CA LYS A 341 -8.15 -0.71 -10.57
C LYS A 341 -8.41 -1.31 -9.19
N ILE A 342 -7.34 -1.63 -8.45
CA ILE A 342 -7.44 -2.18 -7.10
C ILE A 342 -7.79 -1.04 -6.13
N LEU A 343 -8.96 -1.10 -5.53
CA LEU A 343 -9.46 -0.10 -4.58
C LEU A 343 -9.12 -0.47 -3.13
N ALA A 344 -8.99 -1.77 -2.84
CA ALA A 344 -8.49 -2.28 -1.57
C ALA A 344 -7.73 -3.60 -1.76
N LEU A 345 -6.67 -3.81 -0.97
CA LEU A 345 -5.86 -5.01 -0.96
C LEU A 345 -5.46 -5.34 0.48
N VAL A 346 -6.03 -6.41 1.02
CA VAL A 346 -5.76 -6.89 2.38
C VAL A 346 -5.23 -8.31 2.31
N GLY A 347 -3.99 -8.52 2.72
CA GLY A 347 -3.29 -9.80 2.64
C GLY A 347 -3.34 -10.65 3.91
N GLY A 348 -3.98 -10.17 4.97
CA GLY A 348 -4.11 -10.88 6.24
C GLY A 348 -4.85 -10.07 7.30
N ILE A 349 -5.22 -10.72 8.40
CA ILE A 349 -5.97 -10.11 9.51
C ILE A 349 -5.11 -9.16 10.34
N ASP A 350 -3.85 -9.52 10.56
CA ASP A 350 -2.87 -8.72 11.31
C ASP A 350 -1.48 -8.81 10.66
N TYR A 351 -1.04 -7.67 10.11
CA TYR A 351 0.27 -7.57 9.48
C TYR A 351 1.44 -7.78 10.47
N LYS A 352 1.27 -7.37 11.73
CA LYS A 352 2.32 -7.51 12.74
C LYS A 352 2.59 -8.97 13.09
N LYS A 353 1.55 -9.82 13.04
CA LYS A 353 1.68 -11.27 13.24
C LYS A 353 2.23 -11.96 11.98
N SER A 354 1.81 -11.53 10.79
CA SER A 354 2.25 -12.13 9.53
C SER A 354 2.28 -11.11 8.39
N ALA A 355 3.48 -10.82 7.87
CA ALA A 355 3.68 -9.97 6.69
C ALA A 355 3.40 -10.71 5.36
N PHE A 356 3.14 -12.03 5.39
CA PHE A 356 2.83 -12.80 4.19
C PHE A 356 1.52 -12.31 3.54
N ASN A 357 1.65 -11.76 2.34
CA ASN A 357 0.53 -11.18 1.60
C ASN A 357 -0.26 -12.27 0.88
N ARG A 358 -1.29 -12.82 1.53
CA ARG A 358 -2.12 -13.90 0.98
C ARG A 358 -2.91 -13.48 -0.25
N ALA A 359 -3.18 -12.18 -0.40
CA ALA A 359 -3.88 -11.66 -1.56
C ALA A 359 -3.11 -11.86 -2.87
N THR A 360 -1.76 -11.77 -2.81
CA THR A 360 -0.89 -11.82 -4.01
C THR A 360 0.03 -13.05 -4.05
N GLN A 361 0.35 -13.64 -2.91
CA GLN A 361 1.37 -14.70 -2.80
C GLN A 361 0.79 -16.08 -2.53
N ALA A 362 -0.33 -16.20 -1.77
CA ALA A 362 -0.90 -17.50 -1.47
C ALA A 362 -1.51 -18.15 -2.70
N LYS A 363 -1.21 -19.43 -2.91
CA LYS A 363 -1.86 -20.29 -3.89
C LYS A 363 -2.77 -21.26 -3.13
N ARG A 364 -4.09 -21.12 -3.31
CA ARG A 364 -5.10 -21.86 -2.57
C ARG A 364 -6.07 -22.56 -3.51
N GLN A 365 -6.57 -23.73 -3.12
CA GLN A 365 -7.44 -24.55 -3.95
C GLN A 365 -8.71 -23.78 -4.30
N PHE A 366 -8.99 -23.67 -5.62
CA PHE A 366 -10.06 -22.82 -6.13
C PHE A 366 -11.46 -23.39 -5.89
N GLY A 367 -11.57 -24.72 -5.89
CA GLY A 367 -12.83 -25.43 -5.67
C GLY A 367 -13.91 -25.00 -6.67
N SER A 368 -15.15 -24.98 -6.20
CA SER A 368 -16.30 -24.62 -7.04
C SER A 368 -16.28 -23.20 -7.62
N ALA A 369 -15.31 -22.37 -7.29
CA ALA A 369 -15.15 -21.06 -7.92
C ALA A 369 -14.71 -21.14 -9.40
N ILE A 370 -14.27 -22.29 -9.89
CA ILE A 370 -13.98 -22.52 -11.30
C ILE A 370 -15.24 -22.66 -12.17
N LYS A 371 -16.35 -23.11 -11.60
CA LYS A 371 -17.56 -23.50 -12.35
C LYS A 371 -18.09 -22.44 -13.31
N PRO A 372 -18.15 -21.14 -12.97
CA PRO A 372 -18.61 -20.12 -13.92
C PRO A 372 -17.88 -20.14 -15.26
N PHE A 373 -16.59 -20.48 -15.26
CA PHE A 373 -15.80 -20.57 -16.49
C PHE A 373 -16.19 -21.80 -17.35
N VAL A 374 -16.49 -22.92 -16.70
CA VAL A 374 -17.01 -24.13 -17.39
C VAL A 374 -18.37 -23.83 -18.04
N TYR A 375 -19.26 -23.15 -17.31
CA TYR A 375 -20.56 -22.74 -17.84
C TYR A 375 -20.44 -21.70 -18.96
N GLN A 376 -19.47 -20.77 -18.85
CA GLN A 376 -19.19 -19.83 -19.93
C GLN A 376 -18.77 -20.57 -21.22
N ILE A 377 -17.90 -21.56 -21.09
CA ILE A 377 -17.52 -22.41 -22.24
C ILE A 377 -18.75 -23.09 -22.85
N ALA A 378 -19.69 -23.57 -22.04
CA ALA A 378 -20.94 -24.14 -22.54
C ALA A 378 -21.77 -23.09 -23.28
N PHE A 379 -21.98 -21.92 -22.72
CA PHE A 379 -22.74 -20.85 -23.36
C PHE A 379 -22.11 -20.42 -24.70
N ASP A 380 -20.78 -20.31 -24.74
CA ASP A 380 -20.04 -20.01 -25.97
C ASP A 380 -20.15 -21.13 -27.04
N ASN A 381 -20.57 -22.34 -26.64
CA ASN A 381 -20.84 -23.49 -27.52
C ASN A 381 -22.34 -23.75 -27.74
N GLY A 382 -23.17 -22.72 -27.61
CA GLY A 382 -24.57 -22.78 -28.02
C GLY A 382 -25.57 -23.19 -26.92
N TYR A 383 -25.12 -23.43 -25.69
CA TYR A 383 -26.05 -23.63 -24.59
C TYR A 383 -26.66 -22.30 -24.15
N SER A 384 -27.79 -22.36 -23.45
CA SER A 384 -28.46 -21.22 -22.81
C SER A 384 -28.68 -21.50 -21.33
N THR A 385 -29.14 -20.50 -20.58
CA THR A 385 -29.46 -20.68 -19.15
C THR A 385 -30.61 -21.69 -18.95
N THR A 386 -31.47 -21.88 -19.93
CA THR A 386 -32.58 -22.87 -19.91
C THR A 386 -32.17 -24.27 -20.39
N SER A 387 -31.00 -24.43 -21.01
CA SER A 387 -30.50 -25.74 -21.42
C SER A 387 -30.44 -26.69 -20.25
N LYS A 388 -30.90 -27.93 -20.44
CA LYS A 388 -31.00 -28.93 -19.37
C LYS A 388 -29.83 -29.89 -19.36
N ILE A 389 -29.37 -30.25 -18.17
CA ILE A 389 -28.30 -31.21 -17.94
C ILE A 389 -28.69 -32.16 -16.78
N PRO A 390 -28.34 -33.45 -16.84
CA PRO A 390 -28.63 -34.37 -15.75
C PRO A 390 -27.73 -34.11 -14.54
N ASP A 391 -28.32 -33.98 -13.36
CA ASP A 391 -27.65 -34.01 -12.06
C ASP A 391 -27.78 -35.42 -11.46
N THR A 392 -27.08 -36.38 -12.07
CA THR A 392 -27.11 -37.79 -11.69
C THR A 392 -25.70 -38.33 -11.52
N ALA A 393 -25.55 -39.36 -10.68
CA ALA A 393 -24.26 -40.00 -10.48
C ALA A 393 -23.80 -40.72 -11.73
N ARG A 394 -22.51 -40.64 -12.00
CA ARG A 394 -21.81 -41.42 -13.01
C ARG A 394 -20.56 -42.04 -12.39
N ASN A 395 -20.27 -43.26 -12.80
CA ASN A 395 -19.01 -43.93 -12.51
C ASN A 395 -18.06 -43.68 -13.68
N PHE A 396 -16.91 -43.12 -13.38
CA PHE A 396 -15.83 -42.98 -14.36
C PHE A 396 -14.87 -44.16 -14.20
N GLU A 397 -14.91 -45.13 -15.12
CA GLU A 397 -13.96 -46.24 -15.12
C GLU A 397 -12.54 -45.77 -15.44
N ASN A 398 -11.55 -46.39 -14.80
CA ASN A 398 -10.13 -46.08 -14.91
C ASN A 398 -9.56 -46.38 -16.31
N GLY A 399 -9.83 -45.54 -17.28
CA GLY A 399 -9.27 -45.75 -18.62
C GLY A 399 -8.66 -44.51 -19.26
N ASN A 400 -9.28 -43.35 -19.06
CA ASN A 400 -8.95 -42.17 -19.87
C ASN A 400 -8.55 -40.91 -19.11
N TYR A 401 -8.58 -40.88 -17.76
CA TYR A 401 -8.49 -39.61 -17.03
C TYR A 401 -7.41 -39.53 -15.95
N SER A 402 -6.67 -40.62 -15.66
CA SER A 402 -5.48 -40.57 -14.79
C SER A 402 -4.51 -41.72 -15.09
N LYS A 403 -3.46 -41.41 -15.82
CA LYS A 403 -2.36 -42.37 -16.08
C LYS A 403 -1.39 -42.59 -14.90
N ASN A 404 -1.59 -41.91 -13.77
CA ASN A 404 -0.58 -41.85 -12.68
C ASN A 404 -1.05 -42.35 -11.31
N SER A 405 -2.20 -43.01 -11.15
CA SER A 405 -2.53 -43.61 -9.86
C SER A 405 -2.41 -45.14 -9.91
N ALA A 406 -1.42 -45.66 -9.18
CA ALA A 406 -1.16 -47.09 -9.03
C ALA A 406 -2.23 -47.83 -8.19
N GLN A 407 -3.40 -47.22 -7.96
CA GLN A 407 -4.53 -47.83 -7.25
C GLN A 407 -5.79 -47.70 -8.10
N ASN A 408 -6.35 -48.84 -8.48
CA ASN A 408 -7.58 -49.05 -9.25
C ASN A 408 -8.84 -48.62 -8.44
N HIS A 409 -9.00 -47.33 -8.15
CA HIS A 409 -10.26 -46.82 -7.55
C HIS A 409 -10.99 -45.95 -8.56
N ALA A 410 -12.17 -46.38 -8.96
CA ALA A 410 -13.08 -45.57 -9.77
C ALA A 410 -13.41 -44.25 -9.02
N TRP A 411 -13.35 -43.12 -9.74
CA TRP A 411 -13.70 -41.82 -9.17
C TRP A 411 -15.23 -41.70 -9.05
N HIS A 412 -15.72 -41.50 -7.81
CA HIS A 412 -17.14 -41.39 -7.47
C HIS A 412 -17.46 -39.97 -6.99
N PRO A 413 -17.62 -38.98 -7.88
CA PRO A 413 -18.01 -37.64 -7.46
C PRO A 413 -19.43 -37.62 -6.90
N SER A 414 -19.66 -36.70 -5.96
CA SER A 414 -20.99 -36.49 -5.38
C SER A 414 -21.26 -35.00 -5.19
N ASN A 415 -22.55 -34.64 -5.13
CA ASN A 415 -22.96 -33.32 -4.69
C ASN A 415 -22.66 -33.12 -3.19
N TYR A 416 -22.44 -31.88 -2.78
CA TYR A 416 -22.20 -31.53 -1.36
C TYR A 416 -23.35 -32.02 -0.45
N THR A 417 -24.59 -31.93 -0.95
CA THR A 417 -25.80 -32.37 -0.25
C THR A 417 -26.00 -33.89 -0.25
N ARG A 418 -25.20 -34.63 -1.04
CA ARG A 418 -25.37 -36.05 -1.34
C ARG A 418 -26.75 -36.43 -1.94
N LYS A 419 -27.43 -35.44 -2.56
CA LYS A 419 -28.72 -35.62 -3.24
C LYS A 419 -28.56 -35.38 -4.73
N PHE A 420 -29.40 -35.96 -5.55
CA PHE A 420 -29.54 -35.75 -6.96
C PHE A 420 -30.82 -35.00 -7.26
N LEU A 421 -30.77 -34.07 -8.21
CA LEU A 421 -31.96 -33.28 -8.60
C LEU A 421 -32.54 -33.74 -9.93
N GLY A 422 -31.94 -34.74 -10.58
CA GLY A 422 -32.39 -35.22 -11.88
C GLY A 422 -32.04 -34.24 -13.00
N LEU A 423 -32.99 -33.90 -13.84
CA LEU A 423 -32.77 -33.00 -14.99
C LEU A 423 -32.96 -31.53 -14.56
N VAL A 424 -31.87 -30.77 -14.52
CA VAL A 424 -31.84 -29.37 -14.07
C VAL A 424 -31.46 -28.44 -15.21
N THR A 425 -31.81 -27.14 -15.11
CA THR A 425 -31.28 -26.11 -16.03
C THR A 425 -29.83 -25.77 -15.72
N LEU A 426 -29.08 -25.25 -16.71
CA LEU A 426 -27.70 -24.79 -16.47
C LEU A 426 -27.66 -23.65 -15.46
N GLN A 427 -28.67 -22.77 -15.41
CA GLN A 427 -28.77 -21.73 -14.40
C GLN A 427 -28.90 -22.34 -13.00
N GLU A 428 -29.83 -23.26 -12.79
CA GLU A 428 -30.04 -23.95 -11.52
C GLU A 428 -28.79 -24.74 -11.09
N ALA A 429 -28.15 -25.44 -12.02
CA ALA A 429 -26.94 -26.19 -11.74
C ALA A 429 -25.77 -25.30 -11.28
N LEU A 430 -25.60 -24.11 -11.88
CA LEU A 430 -24.57 -23.16 -11.47
C LEU A 430 -24.92 -22.43 -10.17
N SER A 431 -26.19 -22.01 -10.00
CA SER A 431 -26.67 -21.28 -8.81
C SER A 431 -26.58 -22.12 -7.54
N HIS A 432 -26.91 -23.41 -7.62
CA HIS A 432 -26.77 -24.38 -6.52
C HIS A 432 -25.39 -25.07 -6.49
N SER A 433 -24.50 -24.71 -7.41
CA SER A 433 -23.13 -25.25 -7.46
C SER A 433 -23.07 -26.79 -7.51
N LEU A 434 -23.95 -27.41 -8.30
CA LEU A 434 -24.07 -28.88 -8.41
C LEU A 434 -22.79 -29.46 -9.05
N ASN A 435 -22.19 -30.46 -8.40
CA ASN A 435 -20.97 -31.08 -8.87
C ASN A 435 -21.25 -32.01 -10.06
N LEU A 436 -22.27 -32.86 -9.90
CA LEU A 436 -22.59 -33.89 -10.91
C LEU A 436 -23.09 -33.26 -12.19
N ALA A 437 -23.95 -32.25 -12.12
CA ALA A 437 -24.37 -31.51 -13.30
C ALA A 437 -23.19 -30.86 -14.03
N THR A 438 -22.21 -30.29 -13.29
CA THR A 438 -21.02 -29.70 -13.88
C THR A 438 -20.14 -30.72 -14.56
N ILE A 439 -19.94 -31.89 -13.96
CA ILE A 439 -19.17 -33.00 -14.55
C ILE A 439 -19.85 -33.52 -15.80
N ASN A 440 -21.18 -33.75 -15.73
CA ASN A 440 -21.95 -34.22 -16.91
C ASN A 440 -21.92 -33.21 -18.08
N LEU A 441 -21.98 -31.90 -17.76
CA LEU A 441 -21.82 -30.84 -18.77
C LEU A 441 -20.43 -30.90 -19.39
N SER A 442 -19.43 -31.11 -18.57
CA SER A 442 -18.02 -31.15 -19.01
C SER A 442 -17.72 -32.35 -19.89
N ASP A 443 -18.32 -33.48 -19.58
CA ASP A 443 -18.22 -34.69 -20.40
C ASP A 443 -18.87 -34.47 -21.78
N GLN A 444 -20.05 -33.82 -21.84
CA GLN A 444 -20.73 -33.46 -23.09
C GLN A 444 -19.92 -32.47 -23.95
N LEU A 445 -19.25 -31.50 -23.32
CA LEU A 445 -18.38 -30.52 -23.99
C LEU A 445 -17.07 -31.13 -24.50
N GLY A 446 -16.60 -32.18 -23.84
CA GLY A 446 -15.31 -32.82 -24.05
C GLY A 446 -14.18 -32.17 -23.26
N PHE A 447 -13.37 -33.03 -22.61
CA PHE A 447 -12.27 -32.60 -21.72
C PHE A 447 -11.27 -31.67 -22.40
N GLU A 448 -10.80 -32.04 -23.61
CA GLU A 448 -9.77 -31.25 -24.32
C GLU A 448 -10.22 -29.82 -24.60
N LYS A 449 -11.50 -29.65 -24.96
CA LYS A 449 -12.07 -28.30 -25.18
C LYS A 449 -12.05 -27.48 -23.91
N ILE A 450 -12.45 -28.05 -22.77
CA ILE A 450 -12.45 -27.36 -21.49
C ILE A 450 -11.03 -27.01 -21.06
N TYR A 451 -10.11 -27.99 -21.13
CA TYR A 451 -8.70 -27.79 -20.77
C TYR A 451 -8.07 -26.66 -21.59
N GLN A 452 -8.26 -26.70 -22.94
CA GLN A 452 -7.71 -25.67 -23.82
C GLN A 452 -8.35 -24.31 -23.56
N SER A 453 -9.68 -24.23 -23.40
CA SER A 453 -10.37 -22.97 -23.12
C SER A 453 -9.93 -22.35 -21.80
N LEU A 454 -9.78 -23.14 -20.73
CA LEU A 454 -9.28 -22.64 -19.44
C LEU A 454 -7.81 -22.21 -19.56
N SER A 455 -6.98 -22.94 -20.29
CA SER A 455 -5.60 -22.55 -20.59
C SER A 455 -5.54 -21.22 -21.35
N ASP A 456 -6.41 -21.05 -22.35
CA ASP A 456 -6.54 -19.81 -23.14
C ASP A 456 -7.04 -18.62 -22.30
N MET A 457 -7.83 -18.87 -21.27
CA MET A 457 -8.20 -17.88 -20.26
C MET A 457 -7.05 -17.59 -19.28
N GLY A 458 -5.90 -18.25 -19.43
CA GLY A 458 -4.68 -18.02 -18.65
C GLY A 458 -4.67 -18.69 -17.28
N PHE A 459 -5.46 -19.73 -17.05
CA PHE A 459 -5.29 -20.60 -15.91
C PHE A 459 -4.02 -21.44 -16.06
N LYS A 460 -3.26 -21.61 -14.98
CA LYS A 460 -1.97 -22.30 -14.99
C LYS A 460 -2.00 -23.52 -14.09
N ASN A 461 -1.07 -24.48 -14.35
CA ASN A 461 -0.93 -25.69 -13.57
C ASN A 461 -2.22 -26.51 -13.46
N LEU A 462 -2.97 -26.60 -14.55
CA LEU A 462 -4.22 -27.32 -14.62
C LEU A 462 -3.97 -28.83 -14.62
N PRO A 463 -4.71 -29.62 -13.83
CA PRO A 463 -4.66 -31.08 -13.89
C PRO A 463 -5.20 -31.57 -15.23
N LYS A 464 -4.66 -32.70 -15.72
CA LYS A 464 -5.07 -33.31 -16.98
C LYS A 464 -6.14 -34.38 -16.77
N ASP A 465 -7.14 -34.07 -15.94
CA ASP A 465 -8.28 -34.93 -15.65
C ASP A 465 -9.53 -34.09 -15.33
N LEU A 466 -10.70 -34.71 -15.26
CA LEU A 466 -11.98 -34.03 -15.03
C LEU A 466 -12.11 -33.35 -13.67
N SER A 467 -11.21 -33.58 -12.72
CA SER A 467 -11.23 -32.86 -11.44
C SER A 467 -10.99 -31.34 -11.60
N ILE A 468 -10.43 -30.94 -12.74
CA ILE A 468 -10.24 -29.53 -13.14
C ILE A 468 -11.55 -28.73 -13.02
N VAL A 469 -12.71 -29.30 -13.39
CA VAL A 469 -14.00 -28.62 -13.40
C VAL A 469 -14.61 -28.44 -12.01
N LEU A 470 -14.01 -29.09 -11.01
CA LEU A 470 -14.28 -28.90 -9.58
C LEU A 470 -13.20 -28.06 -8.88
N GLY A 471 -12.23 -27.55 -9.62
CA GLY A 471 -11.20 -26.65 -9.11
C GLY A 471 -10.15 -27.32 -8.23
N SER A 472 -9.65 -28.50 -8.65
CA SER A 472 -8.59 -29.25 -7.95
C SER A 472 -7.19 -28.63 -8.08
N PHE A 473 -7.08 -27.41 -8.59
CA PHE A 473 -5.85 -26.63 -8.72
C PHE A 473 -5.86 -25.38 -7.84
N ALA A 474 -4.68 -24.79 -7.64
CA ALA A 474 -4.51 -23.63 -6.78
C ALA A 474 -4.33 -22.33 -7.56
N ILE A 475 -4.93 -21.24 -7.06
CA ILE A 475 -4.85 -19.90 -7.63
C ILE A 475 -4.67 -18.87 -6.52
N SER A 476 -4.06 -17.70 -6.82
CA SER A 476 -4.02 -16.60 -5.87
C SER A 476 -5.29 -15.73 -5.96
N PRO A 477 -5.66 -15.04 -4.87
CA PRO A 477 -6.81 -14.11 -4.90
C PRO A 477 -6.68 -13.03 -5.96
N ILE A 478 -5.48 -12.51 -6.23
CA ILE A 478 -5.28 -11.51 -7.28
C ILE A 478 -5.48 -12.10 -8.69
N ASP A 479 -5.01 -13.34 -8.92
CA ASP A 479 -5.27 -14.02 -10.19
C ASP A 479 -6.78 -14.33 -10.35
N ALA A 480 -7.45 -14.72 -9.25
CA ALA A 480 -8.90 -14.91 -9.25
C ALA A 480 -9.65 -13.61 -9.61
N ALA A 481 -9.19 -12.45 -9.10
CA ALA A 481 -9.77 -11.16 -9.44
C ALA A 481 -9.62 -10.85 -10.95
N GLU A 482 -8.46 -11.14 -11.53
CA GLU A 482 -8.26 -11.02 -12.98
C GLU A 482 -9.24 -11.91 -13.76
N LYS A 483 -9.34 -13.18 -13.39
CA LYS A 483 -10.20 -14.14 -14.13
C LYS A 483 -11.68 -13.78 -14.02
N TYR A 484 -12.17 -13.42 -12.83
CA TYR A 484 -13.58 -13.06 -12.62
C TYR A 484 -13.99 -11.73 -13.27
N SER A 485 -13.03 -10.87 -13.61
CA SER A 485 -13.32 -9.66 -14.40
C SER A 485 -13.94 -9.99 -15.76
N LEU A 486 -13.76 -11.22 -16.27
CA LEU A 486 -14.47 -11.75 -17.43
C LEU A 486 -15.99 -11.54 -17.32
N PHE A 487 -16.55 -11.79 -16.14
CA PHE A 487 -17.99 -11.70 -15.90
C PHE A 487 -18.40 -10.29 -15.49
N SER A 488 -17.66 -9.67 -14.60
CA SER A 488 -17.96 -8.33 -14.09
C SER A 488 -17.73 -7.23 -15.14
N ASN A 489 -16.89 -7.49 -16.16
CA ASN A 489 -16.63 -6.59 -17.29
C ASN A 489 -17.12 -7.17 -18.63
N TYR A 490 -18.21 -7.93 -18.62
CA TYR A 490 -18.96 -8.34 -19.79
C TYR A 490 -18.11 -8.95 -20.92
N GLY A 491 -17.28 -9.93 -20.59
CA GLY A 491 -16.56 -10.74 -21.59
C GLY A 491 -15.10 -10.38 -21.82
N THR A 492 -14.60 -9.34 -21.17
CA THR A 492 -13.19 -8.92 -21.27
C THR A 492 -12.51 -9.03 -19.90
N MET A 493 -11.39 -9.74 -19.83
CA MET A 493 -10.57 -9.80 -18.62
C MET A 493 -9.72 -8.56 -18.46
N LEU A 494 -9.59 -8.09 -17.22
CA LEU A 494 -8.81 -6.92 -16.82
C LEU A 494 -7.72 -7.34 -15.84
N LYS A 495 -6.48 -6.93 -16.11
CA LYS A 495 -5.40 -7.12 -15.17
C LYS A 495 -5.56 -6.18 -13.97
N PRO A 496 -5.55 -6.69 -12.73
CA PRO A 496 -5.61 -5.84 -11.55
C PRO A 496 -4.46 -4.83 -11.52
N MET A 497 -4.78 -3.54 -11.36
CA MET A 497 -3.83 -2.42 -11.40
C MET A 497 -3.77 -1.72 -10.05
N LEU A 498 -2.56 -1.58 -9.48
CA LEU A 498 -2.33 -0.97 -8.18
C LEU A 498 -1.76 0.45 -8.27
N ILE A 499 -0.81 0.68 -9.19
CA ILE A 499 -0.11 1.97 -9.34
C ILE A 499 -0.79 2.77 -10.44
N GLU A 500 -1.23 3.99 -10.13
CA GLU A 500 -1.86 4.90 -11.10
C GLU A 500 -0.81 5.78 -11.78
N SER A 501 0.10 6.39 -11.01
CA SER A 501 1.17 7.21 -11.56
C SER A 501 2.37 7.32 -10.61
N ILE A 502 3.52 7.68 -11.19
CA ILE A 502 4.75 8.00 -10.48
C ILE A 502 5.20 9.38 -10.96
N THR A 503 5.41 10.31 -10.04
CA THR A 503 5.91 11.66 -10.31
C THR A 503 7.29 11.81 -9.67
N ASN A 504 8.27 12.32 -10.41
CA ASN A 504 9.60 12.63 -9.89
C ASN A 504 9.68 14.08 -9.34
N GLN A 505 10.83 14.49 -8.82
CA GLN A 505 11.04 15.84 -8.29
C GLN A 505 10.98 16.96 -9.36
N GLN A 506 11.15 16.63 -10.63
CA GLN A 506 11.01 17.54 -11.76
C GLN A 506 9.57 17.69 -12.24
N ASN A 507 8.60 17.09 -11.53
CA ASN A 507 7.20 17.00 -11.90
C ASN A 507 6.92 16.23 -13.21
N GLU A 508 7.86 15.38 -13.63
CA GLU A 508 7.60 14.47 -14.74
C GLU A 508 6.74 13.30 -14.24
N VAL A 509 5.64 13.07 -14.94
CA VAL A 509 4.63 12.08 -14.54
C VAL A 509 4.63 10.90 -15.50
N LYS A 510 4.87 9.69 -14.97
CA LYS A 510 4.62 8.44 -15.66
C LYS A 510 3.27 7.88 -15.22
N THR A 511 2.30 7.84 -16.12
CA THR A 511 0.95 7.32 -15.85
C THR A 511 0.82 5.88 -16.37
N PHE A 512 0.12 5.04 -15.61
CA PHE A 512 -0.22 3.67 -16.01
C PHE A 512 -1.71 3.62 -16.40
N THR A 513 -2.00 2.88 -17.44
CA THR A 513 -3.37 2.70 -17.94
C THR A 513 -3.86 1.28 -17.63
N PRO A 514 -5.17 1.08 -17.41
CA PRO A 514 -5.75 -0.25 -17.31
C PRO A 514 -5.39 -1.13 -18.50
N ILE A 515 -5.09 -2.39 -18.23
CA ILE A 515 -4.69 -3.36 -19.25
C ILE A 515 -5.82 -4.37 -19.41
N GLU A 516 -6.42 -4.39 -20.61
CA GLU A 516 -7.26 -5.50 -21.03
C GLU A 516 -6.36 -6.69 -21.34
N THR A 517 -6.49 -7.75 -20.56
CA THR A 517 -5.65 -8.94 -20.74
C THR A 517 -6.11 -9.70 -22.01
N LYS A 518 -7.41 -9.97 -22.10
CA LYS A 518 -7.99 -10.69 -23.23
C LYS A 518 -9.51 -10.51 -23.30
N LYS A 519 -10.04 -10.24 -24.49
CA LYS A 519 -11.47 -10.39 -24.76
C LYS A 519 -11.73 -11.88 -25.03
N ILE A 520 -12.52 -12.50 -24.20
CA ILE A 520 -12.81 -13.95 -24.25
C ILE A 520 -14.11 -14.22 -25.03
N THR A 521 -15.17 -13.44 -24.76
CA THR A 521 -16.48 -13.66 -25.30
C THR A 521 -17.24 -12.36 -25.58
N SER A 522 -18.42 -12.42 -26.14
CA SER A 522 -19.29 -11.27 -26.33
C SER A 522 -19.95 -10.84 -24.99
N LYS A 523 -20.48 -9.62 -24.98
CA LYS A 523 -21.21 -9.10 -23.79
C LYS A 523 -22.46 -9.93 -23.50
N GLU A 524 -23.14 -10.35 -24.57
CA GLU A 524 -24.36 -11.15 -24.50
C GLU A 524 -24.08 -12.52 -23.89
N GLN A 525 -23.01 -13.18 -24.34
CA GLN A 525 -22.62 -14.49 -23.84
C GLN A 525 -22.12 -14.42 -22.39
N ALA A 526 -21.31 -13.41 -22.04
CA ALA A 526 -20.89 -13.20 -20.66
C ALA A 526 -22.07 -12.94 -19.72
N PHE A 527 -23.11 -12.26 -20.20
CA PHE A 527 -24.30 -11.98 -19.42
C PHE A 527 -25.11 -13.25 -19.07
N LEU A 528 -25.02 -14.31 -19.87
CA LEU A 528 -25.65 -15.59 -19.51
C LEU A 528 -25.04 -16.15 -18.21
N THR A 529 -23.72 -16.14 -18.10
CA THR A 529 -23.04 -16.54 -16.86
C THR A 529 -23.34 -15.56 -15.72
N LEU A 530 -23.28 -14.24 -16.00
CA LEU A 530 -23.58 -13.21 -15.01
C LEU A 530 -24.99 -13.40 -14.43
N SER A 531 -26.00 -13.67 -15.27
CA SER A 531 -27.38 -13.87 -14.81
C SER A 531 -27.54 -15.10 -13.90
N ALA A 532 -26.83 -16.20 -14.21
CA ALA A 532 -26.81 -17.37 -13.35
C ALA A 532 -26.06 -17.12 -12.02
N LEU A 533 -25.03 -16.25 -12.04
CA LEU A 533 -24.35 -15.80 -10.81
C LEU A 533 -25.18 -14.84 -9.96
N MET A 534 -26.08 -14.05 -10.58
CA MET A 534 -27.09 -13.26 -9.86
C MET A 534 -28.08 -14.19 -9.16
N ASP A 535 -28.53 -15.22 -9.84
CA ASP A 535 -29.42 -16.23 -9.25
C ASP A 535 -28.73 -17.01 -8.11
N ALA A 536 -27.43 -17.28 -8.22
CA ALA A 536 -26.65 -17.89 -7.13
C ALA A 536 -26.63 -17.06 -5.84
N VAL A 537 -26.75 -15.74 -5.94
CA VAL A 537 -26.85 -14.83 -4.78
C VAL A 537 -28.32 -14.66 -4.35
N GLU A 538 -29.27 -14.66 -5.29
CA GLU A 538 -30.67 -14.46 -4.93
C GLU A 538 -31.28 -15.74 -4.33
N ASN A 539 -31.05 -16.91 -4.94
CA ASN A 539 -31.71 -18.17 -4.60
C ASN A 539 -30.75 -19.31 -4.23
N GLY A 540 -29.44 -19.15 -4.52
CA GLY A 540 -28.46 -20.24 -4.43
C GLY A 540 -27.51 -20.15 -3.24
N THR A 541 -26.29 -20.69 -3.45
CA THR A 541 -25.27 -20.87 -2.40
C THR A 541 -24.69 -19.58 -1.86
N GLY A 542 -24.86 -18.45 -2.55
CA GLY A 542 -24.37 -17.12 -2.16
C GLY A 542 -25.39 -16.25 -1.45
N SER A 543 -26.55 -16.77 -1.01
CA SER A 543 -27.68 -15.99 -0.50
C SER A 543 -27.38 -15.10 0.71
N LEU A 544 -26.37 -15.43 1.52
CA LEU A 544 -25.91 -14.58 2.63
C LEU A 544 -25.16 -13.31 2.17
N ALA A 545 -24.81 -13.20 0.89
CA ALA A 545 -24.26 -11.97 0.31
C ALA A 545 -25.36 -10.98 -0.13
N ARG A 546 -26.63 -11.40 -0.18
CA ARG A 546 -27.74 -10.60 -0.69
C ARG A 546 -27.96 -9.31 0.10
N ILE A 547 -28.19 -8.21 -0.64
CA ILE A 547 -28.53 -6.89 -0.10
C ILE A 547 -29.77 -6.38 -0.85
N LYS A 548 -30.82 -6.03 -0.10
CA LYS A 548 -32.06 -5.50 -0.69
C LYS A 548 -31.80 -4.25 -1.53
N GLY A 549 -32.25 -4.26 -2.76
CA GLY A 549 -32.13 -3.11 -3.69
C GLY A 549 -30.78 -2.97 -4.37
N LEU A 550 -29.90 -3.97 -4.26
CA LEU A 550 -28.63 -4.06 -4.99
C LEU A 550 -28.56 -5.39 -5.73
N GLU A 551 -28.35 -5.36 -7.04
CA GLU A 551 -28.06 -6.56 -7.82
C GLU A 551 -26.62 -7.00 -7.57
N ILE A 552 -26.44 -8.23 -7.17
CA ILE A 552 -25.15 -8.84 -6.88
C ILE A 552 -25.06 -10.15 -7.64
N ALA A 553 -23.99 -10.35 -8.36
CA ALA A 553 -23.59 -11.63 -8.91
C ALA A 553 -22.44 -12.20 -8.10
N GLY A 554 -22.41 -13.51 -7.88
CA GLY A 554 -21.32 -14.08 -7.10
C GLY A 554 -21.28 -15.59 -7.09
N LYS A 555 -20.12 -16.12 -6.71
CA LYS A 555 -19.87 -17.55 -6.61
C LYS A 555 -19.14 -17.91 -5.33
N THR A 556 -19.62 -18.92 -4.66
CA THR A 556 -18.94 -19.58 -3.55
C THR A 556 -17.94 -20.59 -4.05
N GLY A 557 -16.76 -20.64 -3.44
CA GLY A 557 -15.80 -21.71 -3.57
C GLY A 557 -15.57 -22.38 -2.23
N THR A 558 -15.50 -23.68 -2.21
CA THR A 558 -15.14 -24.45 -1.02
C THR A 558 -14.29 -25.62 -1.48
N SER A 559 -13.11 -25.78 -0.88
CA SER A 559 -12.27 -26.95 -1.12
C SER A 559 -12.71 -28.12 -0.27
N ASN A 560 -12.19 -29.30 -0.57
CA ASN A 560 -12.43 -30.49 0.21
C ASN A 560 -12.11 -30.27 1.69
N ASN A 561 -12.89 -30.85 2.60
CA ASN A 561 -12.75 -30.72 4.04
C ASN A 561 -12.86 -29.30 4.61
N ASN A 562 -13.40 -28.32 3.84
CA ASN A 562 -13.52 -26.91 4.25
C ASN A 562 -12.19 -26.26 4.63
N ILE A 563 -11.12 -26.54 3.87
CA ILE A 563 -9.79 -25.94 4.06
C ILE A 563 -9.80 -24.49 3.53
N ASP A 564 -10.41 -24.27 2.37
CA ASP A 564 -10.55 -22.96 1.72
C ASP A 564 -12.01 -22.57 1.57
N ALA A 565 -12.33 -21.35 1.96
CA ALA A 565 -13.65 -20.77 1.84
C ALA A 565 -13.58 -19.47 1.03
N TRP A 566 -14.06 -19.52 -0.23
CA TRP A 566 -14.06 -18.40 -1.15
C TRP A 566 -15.45 -17.81 -1.33
N PHE A 567 -15.51 -16.50 -1.49
CA PHE A 567 -16.63 -15.82 -2.12
C PHE A 567 -16.10 -14.75 -3.06
N ILE A 568 -16.50 -14.86 -4.31
CA ILE A 568 -16.18 -13.86 -5.34
C ILE A 568 -17.48 -13.26 -5.78
N GLY A 569 -17.72 -12.03 -5.37
CA GLY A 569 -18.94 -11.29 -5.63
C GLY A 569 -18.68 -9.98 -6.33
N PHE A 570 -19.62 -9.55 -7.14
CA PHE A 570 -19.53 -8.26 -7.81
C PHE A 570 -20.90 -7.61 -8.02
N THR A 571 -20.88 -6.30 -8.01
CA THR A 571 -21.96 -5.39 -8.40
C THR A 571 -21.66 -4.80 -9.78
N PRO A 572 -22.48 -3.93 -10.34
CA PRO A 572 -22.15 -3.22 -11.56
C PRO A 572 -20.84 -2.41 -11.56
N THR A 573 -20.31 -2.08 -10.37
CA THR A 573 -19.15 -1.19 -10.22
C THR A 573 -17.97 -1.80 -9.45
N LEU A 574 -18.23 -2.72 -8.53
CA LEU A 574 -17.21 -3.27 -7.63
C LEU A 574 -17.20 -4.79 -7.70
N GLN A 575 -16.01 -5.35 -7.78
CA GLN A 575 -15.75 -6.78 -7.62
C GLN A 575 -14.94 -7.00 -6.36
N SER A 576 -15.27 -8.03 -5.57
CA SER A 576 -14.52 -8.41 -4.37
C SER A 576 -14.22 -9.90 -4.38
N VAL A 577 -12.95 -10.24 -4.17
CA VAL A 577 -12.48 -11.61 -3.96
C VAL A 577 -12.14 -11.77 -2.48
N ILE A 578 -12.84 -12.65 -1.81
CA ILE A 578 -12.68 -12.93 -0.38
C ILE A 578 -12.30 -14.39 -0.20
N TRP A 579 -11.25 -14.63 0.57
CA TRP A 579 -10.78 -15.95 0.94
C TRP A 579 -10.54 -16.04 2.44
N PHE A 580 -10.94 -17.16 3.03
CA PHE A 580 -10.60 -17.60 4.39
C PHE A 580 -9.98 -18.99 4.34
N GLY A 581 -9.00 -19.25 5.22
CA GLY A 581 -8.34 -20.53 5.36
C GLY A 581 -7.28 -20.48 6.45
N ARG A 582 -6.72 -21.64 6.79
CA ARG A 582 -5.58 -21.73 7.71
C ARG A 582 -4.28 -21.79 6.91
N ASP A 583 -3.23 -21.21 7.46
CA ASP A 583 -1.92 -21.15 6.78
C ASP A 583 -1.28 -22.54 6.64
N ASP A 584 -1.57 -23.44 7.55
CA ASP A 584 -1.11 -24.83 7.58
C ASP A 584 -1.94 -25.81 6.73
N ASN A 585 -2.95 -25.31 5.99
CA ASN A 585 -3.90 -26.10 5.20
C ASN A 585 -4.77 -27.08 6.03
N THR A 586 -4.93 -26.87 7.31
CA THR A 586 -5.92 -27.62 8.11
C THR A 586 -7.34 -27.08 7.87
N PRO A 587 -8.39 -27.88 8.12
CA PRO A 587 -9.77 -27.45 7.97
C PRO A 587 -10.11 -26.24 8.84
N ILE A 588 -10.88 -25.27 8.29
CA ILE A 588 -11.36 -24.11 9.05
C ILE A 588 -12.28 -24.58 10.20
N GLY A 589 -13.19 -25.50 9.89
CA GLY A 589 -14.15 -26.04 10.83
C GLY A 589 -15.32 -26.70 10.12
N LYS A 590 -16.19 -27.40 10.86
CA LYS A 590 -17.36 -28.08 10.28
C LYS A 590 -18.33 -27.08 9.63
N GLY A 591 -18.69 -27.32 8.37
CA GLY A 591 -19.62 -26.46 7.63
C GLY A 591 -19.10 -25.04 7.35
N ALA A 592 -17.79 -24.81 7.44
CA ALA A 592 -17.16 -23.53 7.08
C ALA A 592 -17.01 -23.41 5.56
N THR A 593 -18.13 -23.28 4.84
CA THR A 593 -18.16 -23.10 3.38
C THR A 593 -18.03 -21.63 3.02
N GLY A 594 -17.67 -21.34 1.76
CA GLY A 594 -17.60 -19.97 1.24
C GLY A 594 -18.92 -19.19 1.41
N GLY A 595 -20.07 -19.88 1.28
CA GLY A 595 -21.39 -19.28 1.51
C GLY A 595 -21.65 -18.89 2.96
N VAL A 596 -21.14 -19.65 3.92
CA VAL A 596 -21.34 -19.42 5.36
C VAL A 596 -20.30 -18.46 5.94
N VAL A 597 -19.09 -18.49 5.46
CA VAL A 597 -17.94 -17.74 5.99
C VAL A 597 -17.72 -16.44 5.21
N SER A 598 -17.52 -16.53 3.90
CA SER A 598 -17.04 -15.40 3.09
C SER A 598 -18.17 -14.52 2.52
N ALA A 599 -19.34 -15.10 2.21
CA ALA A 599 -20.49 -14.34 1.69
C ALA A 599 -21.04 -13.31 2.69
N PRO A 600 -21.17 -13.59 4.02
CA PRO A 600 -21.56 -12.58 4.99
C PRO A 600 -20.56 -11.42 5.10
N VAL A 601 -19.26 -11.69 4.94
CA VAL A 601 -18.20 -10.67 4.94
C VAL A 601 -18.38 -9.72 3.76
N TYR A 602 -18.70 -10.26 2.58
CA TYR A 602 -19.04 -9.46 1.40
C TYR A 602 -20.26 -8.57 1.66
N SER A 603 -21.34 -9.12 2.23
CA SER A 603 -22.53 -8.35 2.58
C SER A 603 -22.22 -7.22 3.58
N TYR A 604 -21.43 -7.51 4.61
CA TYR A 604 -20.98 -6.51 5.58
C TYR A 604 -20.19 -5.39 4.92
N PHE A 605 -19.20 -5.74 4.10
CA PHE A 605 -18.40 -4.78 3.34
C PHE A 605 -19.27 -3.89 2.46
N MET A 606 -20.11 -4.48 1.60
CA MET A 606 -20.91 -3.73 0.65
C MET A 606 -21.96 -2.83 1.30
N ARG A 607 -22.54 -3.23 2.45
CA ARG A 607 -23.45 -2.36 3.23
C ARG A 607 -22.74 -1.11 3.72
N ASN A 608 -21.52 -1.24 4.22
CA ASN A 608 -20.71 -0.11 4.67
C ASN A 608 -20.23 0.77 3.50
N ILE A 609 -19.91 0.17 2.35
CA ILE A 609 -19.62 0.94 1.13
C ILE A 609 -20.84 1.76 0.69
N LEU A 610 -22.02 1.16 0.65
CA LEU A 610 -23.25 1.87 0.28
C LEU A 610 -23.62 3.01 1.26
N ALA A 611 -23.19 2.93 2.51
CA ALA A 611 -23.38 3.99 3.48
C ALA A 611 -22.49 5.21 3.19
N ILE A 612 -21.26 5.00 2.69
CA ILE A 612 -20.34 6.10 2.34
C ILE A 612 -20.47 6.56 0.87
N GLU A 613 -20.94 5.68 -0.03
CA GLU A 613 -21.19 5.97 -1.45
C GLU A 613 -22.60 5.51 -1.88
N PRO A 614 -23.65 6.21 -1.47
CA PRO A 614 -25.03 5.81 -1.75
C PRO A 614 -25.41 5.91 -3.24
N SER A 615 -24.62 6.63 -4.04
CA SER A 615 -24.82 6.84 -5.49
C SER A 615 -24.30 5.70 -6.37
N LEU A 616 -23.69 4.66 -5.80
CA LEU A 616 -23.20 3.51 -6.57
C LEU A 616 -24.33 2.89 -7.41
N LYS A 617 -24.00 2.55 -8.66
CA LYS A 617 -24.92 1.87 -9.59
C LYS A 617 -25.40 0.54 -8.99
N ARG A 618 -26.73 0.34 -8.99
CA ARG A 618 -27.36 -0.78 -8.29
C ARG A 618 -27.84 -1.90 -9.17
N LYS A 619 -27.90 -1.71 -10.51
CA LYS A 619 -28.40 -2.69 -11.46
C LYS A 619 -27.43 -2.90 -12.58
N PHE A 620 -27.27 -4.15 -13.00
CA PHE A 620 -26.50 -4.51 -14.18
C PHE A 620 -27.21 -4.06 -15.45
N ASP A 621 -26.42 -3.71 -16.46
CA ASP A 621 -26.95 -3.43 -17.79
C ASP A 621 -27.20 -4.76 -18.51
N VAL A 622 -28.42 -4.93 -18.98
CA VAL A 622 -28.77 -6.10 -19.81
C VAL A 622 -28.39 -5.78 -21.26
N PRO A 623 -27.46 -6.55 -21.87
CA PRO A 623 -27.08 -6.33 -23.27
C PRO A 623 -28.28 -6.46 -24.21
N LYS A 624 -28.24 -5.67 -25.30
CA LYS A 624 -29.27 -5.77 -26.36
C LYS A 624 -29.11 -7.10 -27.08
N GLY A 625 -30.25 -7.65 -27.59
CA GLY A 625 -30.24 -8.89 -28.38
C GLY A 625 -30.42 -10.18 -27.56
N LEU A 626 -30.46 -10.09 -26.23
CA LEU A 626 -30.83 -11.23 -25.40
C LEU A 626 -32.34 -11.48 -25.44
N ARG A 627 -32.74 -12.77 -25.52
CA ARG A 627 -34.11 -13.21 -25.28
C ARG A 627 -34.25 -13.52 -23.77
N LYS A 628 -35.28 -12.98 -23.15
CA LYS A 628 -35.59 -13.20 -21.75
C LYS A 628 -36.87 -14.01 -21.63
N GLU A 629 -36.84 -15.07 -20.84
CA GLU A 629 -37.98 -15.88 -20.45
C GLU A 629 -38.10 -15.88 -18.93
N ILE A 630 -39.29 -15.85 -18.38
CA ILE A 630 -39.52 -15.88 -16.93
C ILE A 630 -40.25 -17.17 -16.61
N VAL A 631 -39.63 -18.05 -15.84
CA VAL A 631 -40.21 -19.29 -15.31
C VAL A 631 -40.15 -19.23 -13.79
N ASP A 632 -41.28 -19.41 -13.15
CA ASP A 632 -41.41 -19.35 -11.67
C ASP A 632 -40.80 -18.10 -11.02
N LYS A 633 -40.98 -16.95 -11.68
CA LYS A 633 -40.42 -15.63 -11.31
C LYS A 633 -38.88 -15.50 -11.49
N ILE A 634 -38.22 -16.52 -11.97
CA ILE A 634 -36.77 -16.52 -12.25
C ILE A 634 -36.55 -16.14 -13.72
N PRO A 635 -35.71 -15.12 -14.02
CA PRO A 635 -35.38 -14.77 -15.38
C PRO A 635 -34.32 -15.72 -15.95
N TYR A 636 -34.58 -16.24 -17.11
CA TYR A 636 -33.66 -17.02 -17.94
C TYR A 636 -33.32 -16.23 -19.18
N TYR A 637 -32.12 -16.45 -19.70
CA TYR A 637 -31.63 -15.72 -20.85
C TYR A 637 -31.04 -16.67 -21.92
N SER A 638 -31.22 -16.29 -23.18
CA SER A 638 -30.59 -16.94 -24.35
C SER A 638 -30.13 -15.89 -25.36
N THR A 639 -29.14 -16.23 -26.16
CA THR A 639 -28.68 -15.42 -27.29
C THR A 639 -29.27 -15.97 -28.58
N PRO A 640 -29.23 -15.23 -29.72
CA PRO A 640 -29.59 -15.77 -31.02
C PRO A 640 -28.79 -17.02 -31.42
N ASN A 641 -27.59 -17.17 -30.89
CA ASN A 641 -26.70 -18.32 -31.13
C ASN A 641 -26.94 -19.49 -30.17
N SER A 642 -27.89 -19.36 -29.23
CA SER A 642 -28.25 -20.43 -28.31
C SER A 642 -29.06 -21.49 -29.12
N ILE A 643 -28.39 -22.56 -29.47
CA ILE A 643 -28.96 -23.75 -30.10
C ILE A 643 -28.92 -24.81 -29.00
N THR A 644 -30.02 -25.59 -28.84
CA THR A 644 -29.95 -26.76 -27.96
C THR A 644 -29.01 -27.77 -28.63
N PRO A 645 -27.82 -28.05 -28.10
CA PRO A 645 -26.92 -28.99 -28.72
C PRO A 645 -27.56 -30.36 -28.77
N THR A 646 -27.49 -31.01 -29.91
CA THR A 646 -27.91 -32.41 -30.02
C THR A 646 -26.98 -33.26 -29.16
N PRO A 647 -27.47 -34.08 -28.23
CA PRO A 647 -26.63 -34.99 -27.48
C PRO A 647 -25.77 -35.81 -28.45
N LYS A 648 -24.46 -35.93 -28.21
CA LYS A 648 -23.66 -36.94 -28.94
C LYS A 648 -24.36 -38.27 -28.81
N LYS A 649 -24.68 -38.94 -29.90
CA LYS A 649 -24.99 -40.36 -29.86
C LYS A 649 -23.78 -41.06 -29.26
N THR A 650 -23.93 -41.51 -28.01
CA THR A 650 -23.00 -42.48 -27.43
C THR A 650 -23.15 -43.74 -28.25
N ASP A 651 -22.05 -44.25 -28.81
CA ASP A 651 -22.01 -45.60 -29.32
C ASP A 651 -22.58 -46.55 -28.25
N ASP A 652 -23.43 -47.47 -28.69
CA ASP A 652 -24.19 -48.42 -27.88
C ASP A 652 -23.31 -49.36 -27.03
N SER A 653 -22.64 -48.80 -26.04
CA SER A 653 -22.11 -49.54 -24.90
C SER A 653 -22.88 -49.14 -23.67
N GLU A 654 -23.72 -50.04 -23.19
CA GLU A 654 -24.62 -50.00 -22.04
C GLU A 654 -24.21 -49.03 -20.92
N GLU A 655 -24.64 -47.75 -20.96
CA GLU A 655 -24.66 -46.86 -19.80
C GLU A 655 -25.94 -47.13 -19.00
N ARG A 656 -25.85 -47.95 -17.95
CA ARG A 656 -26.91 -48.07 -16.95
C ARG A 656 -26.93 -46.78 -16.11
N LEU A 657 -27.96 -45.95 -16.36
CA LEU A 657 -28.34 -44.90 -15.40
C LEU A 657 -28.81 -45.61 -14.12
N LEU A 658 -28.02 -45.48 -13.06
CA LEU A 658 -28.44 -45.86 -11.72
C LEU A 658 -29.26 -44.72 -11.13
N PHE A 659 -30.54 -44.91 -10.94
CA PHE A 659 -31.46 -44.05 -10.20
C PHE A 659 -31.32 -44.24 -8.69
#